data_84405dbb6879c60a08969bf343e1d8fd
#
_entry.id   84405dbb6879c60a08969bf343e1d8fd
#
_cell.length_a   1.000
_cell.length_b   1.000
_cell.length_c   1.000
_cell.angle_alpha   90.00
_cell.angle_beta   90.00
_cell.angle_gamma   90.00
#
_symmetry.space_group_name_H-M   'P 1'
#
loop_
_entity.id
_entity.type
_entity.pdbx_description
1 polymer ?
#
loop_
_entity_poly.entity_id
_entity_poly.type
_entity_poly.pdbx_seq_one_letter_code
_entity_poly.pdbx_strand_id
1 'polypeptide(L)'
;MKKGEKHAARFLKTARAGFTMFRENFWEPNDRFRPRPLLFLSGKPTEDGVRRLLRGCKEIGYGGVGVISYQDTEIEYLSEEYFAMYAWILEEARALDLKICLYDEYWFPSGKAGGLLAERFPWAVTKKLEMIKDELPLTHDPEIPDGGVLMSAVAYDSETRSLVDVTEEFQSTGTVKPSAKGNWQLLRFYCVRGLRGMVNYLDPESVNCFIKLTHEAFYERFADYFGSTIDSAFYDEPQFYSQHGKTWTVRFNEEFIKRKGYSPALLYPALFMDTGDDSAWARSELLSVRADLYAEGFPGTIQAWCRDHGISLKGHIDQEEVVNPSGITDDAIKSFMHQDVPGIDQIFEPGRASRAYKLISSAADNWDKSAVMCECFGAMEGLTEEQMYAEAQDMFVKGINEIIPHAVWYDDKNVKFEPELSWRHPYYGKILPSFNAFVSRVSSVLQRGRHVSHIAVLYPIEGLHAQYKFLEDDDLDISAYYAGGKYVKENDYQDVGEYIFYKANHDFTYLHPDRLTRDTEIKNGYLTLKNSLHKNAYSVIVLTGQDTVSPKTLEVLSEFVRCGGTVIATSILPKHASEKGKDAYVAQLVKDLFGISEMPESTKKKTHGKGSAWAVPFGALSELGKILSRLTFDLMLDRQTEGIGYVHKSFPAGEAYYLVNRNETAVRLTLTLRETRGGDLTVMDPYTGSVSKIDAVCDDGGQSFSLSVPPNRSCFVVSGEIYGEKQ
;
A
#
# COMPACT_ATOMS: atom_id res chain seq x y z
N MET A 1 -31.42 -49.80 -10.55
CA MET A 1 -32.12 -48.79 -9.74
C MET A 1 -31.50 -48.61 -8.34
N LYS A 2 -31.22 -49.62 -7.53
CA LYS A 2 -30.72 -49.44 -6.12
C LYS A 2 -29.30 -48.86 -5.96
N LYS A 3 -28.41 -48.81 -6.96
CA LYS A 3 -27.06 -48.19 -6.86
C LYS A 3 -27.08 -46.66 -7.12
N GLY A 4 -28.00 -46.16 -7.95
CA GLY A 4 -28.14 -44.74 -8.24
C GLY A 4 -28.75 -43.96 -7.08
N GLU A 5 -29.75 -44.57 -6.40
CA GLU A 5 -30.43 -43.94 -5.25
C GLU A 5 -29.50 -43.79 -4.02
N LYS A 6 -28.56 -44.78 -3.83
CA LYS A 6 -27.57 -44.68 -2.74
C LYS A 6 -26.51 -43.61 -3.03
N HIS A 7 -26.16 -43.38 -4.30
CA HIS A 7 -25.20 -42.34 -4.70
C HIS A 7 -25.83 -40.93 -4.54
N ALA A 8 -27.07 -40.76 -4.99
CA ALA A 8 -27.82 -39.50 -4.84
C ALA A 8 -28.06 -39.14 -3.36
N ALA A 9 -28.44 -40.14 -2.51
CA ALA A 9 -28.63 -39.94 -1.10
C ALA A 9 -27.30 -39.59 -0.34
N ARG A 10 -26.18 -40.16 -0.78
CA ARG A 10 -24.87 -39.84 -0.22
C ARG A 10 -24.42 -38.43 -0.65
N PHE A 11 -24.66 -38.06 -1.90
CA PHE A 11 -24.40 -36.72 -2.44
C PHE A 11 -25.24 -35.64 -1.72
N LEU A 12 -26.52 -35.89 -1.51
CA LEU A 12 -27.43 -35.00 -0.76
C LEU A 12 -27.06 -34.88 0.73
N LYS A 13 -26.53 -35.94 1.33
CA LYS A 13 -26.07 -35.92 2.72
C LYS A 13 -24.75 -35.14 2.88
N THR A 14 -23.84 -35.27 1.93
CA THR A 14 -22.56 -34.54 1.89
C THR A 14 -22.81 -33.08 1.59
N ALA A 15 -23.68 -32.73 0.64
CA ALA A 15 -24.08 -31.36 0.33
C ALA A 15 -24.80 -30.67 1.50
N ARG A 16 -25.65 -31.40 2.24
CA ARG A 16 -26.30 -30.86 3.47
C ARG A 16 -25.30 -30.64 4.60
N ALA A 17 -24.35 -31.54 4.81
CA ALA A 17 -23.31 -31.38 5.82
C ALA A 17 -22.35 -30.22 5.47
N GLY A 18 -21.96 -30.07 4.19
CA GLY A 18 -21.16 -28.95 3.70
C GLY A 18 -21.87 -27.59 3.90
N PHE A 19 -23.18 -27.52 3.57
CA PHE A 19 -23.98 -26.30 3.75
C PHE A 19 -24.17 -25.91 5.22
N THR A 20 -24.27 -26.88 6.14
CA THR A 20 -24.36 -26.62 7.59
C THR A 20 -23.03 -26.09 8.13
N MET A 21 -21.91 -26.72 7.79
CA MET A 21 -20.57 -26.27 8.16
C MET A 21 -20.21 -24.89 7.58
N PHE A 22 -20.66 -24.60 6.36
CA PHE A 22 -20.56 -23.32 5.71
C PHE A 22 -21.29 -22.21 6.50
N ARG A 23 -22.51 -22.46 6.94
CA ARG A 23 -23.31 -21.51 7.75
C ARG A 23 -22.65 -21.23 9.10
N GLU A 24 -22.16 -22.25 9.78
CA GLU A 24 -21.51 -22.11 11.09
C GLU A 24 -20.22 -21.29 11.00
N ASN A 25 -19.37 -21.53 10.00
CA ASN A 25 -18.14 -20.79 9.81
C ASN A 25 -18.33 -19.31 9.43
N PHE A 26 -19.46 -18.95 8.79
CA PHE A 26 -19.78 -17.55 8.52
C PHE A 26 -20.48 -16.88 9.68
N TRP A 27 -21.36 -17.59 10.37
CA TRP A 27 -22.08 -17.08 11.52
C TRP A 27 -21.13 -16.68 12.65
N GLU A 28 -20.16 -17.54 12.97
CA GLU A 28 -19.18 -17.34 14.04
C GLU A 28 -17.77 -17.70 13.51
N PRO A 29 -17.11 -16.76 12.79
CA PRO A 29 -15.76 -16.99 12.27
C PRO A 29 -14.73 -17.13 13.38
N ASN A 30 -13.60 -17.78 13.04
CA ASN A 30 -12.47 -17.91 13.94
C ASN A 30 -11.97 -16.53 14.43
N ASP A 31 -11.54 -16.46 15.69
CA ASP A 31 -11.10 -15.22 16.35
C ASP A 31 -9.95 -14.51 15.63
N ARG A 32 -9.18 -15.21 14.82
CA ARG A 32 -8.11 -14.61 14.01
C ARG A 32 -8.59 -13.53 13.03
N PHE A 33 -9.87 -13.55 12.64
CA PHE A 33 -10.50 -12.59 11.73
C PHE A 33 -11.16 -11.41 12.44
N ARG A 34 -11.15 -11.40 13.77
CA ARG A 34 -11.68 -10.32 14.58
C ARG A 34 -10.76 -9.09 14.52
N PRO A 35 -11.31 -7.87 14.64
CA PRO A 35 -10.47 -6.68 14.70
C PRO A 35 -9.55 -6.69 15.93
N ARG A 36 -8.41 -6.02 15.82
CA ARG A 36 -7.36 -5.96 16.86
C ARG A 36 -6.95 -4.51 17.09
N PRO A 37 -7.60 -3.79 18.02
CA PRO A 37 -7.32 -2.38 18.26
C PRO A 37 -5.92 -2.13 18.77
N LEU A 38 -5.42 -0.90 18.58
CA LEU A 38 -4.32 -0.38 19.36
C LEU A 38 -4.78 -0.19 20.80
N LEU A 39 -3.92 -0.57 21.75
CA LEU A 39 -4.10 -0.37 23.19
C LEU A 39 -3.08 0.64 23.69
N PHE A 40 -3.52 1.86 23.96
CA PHE A 40 -2.69 2.91 24.52
C PHE A 40 -2.56 2.78 26.03
N LEU A 41 -1.32 2.52 26.49
CA LEU A 41 -0.98 2.50 27.89
C LEU A 41 -0.65 3.93 28.34
N SER A 42 -1.54 4.53 29.10
CA SER A 42 -1.41 5.89 29.63
C SER A 42 -1.40 5.87 31.15
N GLY A 43 -0.85 6.92 31.80
CA GLY A 43 -0.76 7.04 33.25
C GLY A 43 0.07 5.92 33.89
N LYS A 44 -0.43 5.33 34.95
CA LYS A 44 0.23 4.22 35.67
C LYS A 44 -0.56 2.91 35.58
N PRO A 45 -0.32 2.07 34.56
CA PRO A 45 -0.94 0.77 34.45
C PRO A 45 -0.69 -0.12 35.68
N THR A 46 -1.73 -0.81 36.14
CA THR A 46 -1.69 -1.78 37.20
C THR A 46 -2.07 -3.17 36.68
N GLU A 47 -1.60 -4.23 37.35
CA GLU A 47 -1.91 -5.61 36.96
C GLU A 47 -3.41 -5.86 36.83
N ASP A 48 -4.19 -5.52 37.85
CA ASP A 48 -5.66 -5.69 37.83
C ASP A 48 -6.33 -4.84 36.74
N GLY A 49 -5.82 -3.63 36.50
CA GLY A 49 -6.32 -2.74 35.45
C GLY A 49 -6.12 -3.31 34.06
N VAL A 50 -4.90 -3.78 33.77
CA VAL A 50 -4.53 -4.39 32.48
C VAL A 50 -5.32 -5.68 32.25
N ARG A 51 -5.38 -6.60 33.23
CA ARG A 51 -6.12 -7.85 33.10
C ARG A 51 -7.61 -7.61 32.86
N ARG A 52 -8.22 -6.68 33.58
CA ARG A 52 -9.63 -6.29 33.36
C ARG A 52 -9.86 -5.70 31.97
N LEU A 53 -8.92 -4.88 31.48
CA LEU A 53 -8.99 -4.28 30.15
C LEU A 53 -8.99 -5.34 29.05
N LEU A 54 -8.10 -6.32 29.11
CA LEU A 54 -8.02 -7.40 28.13
C LEU A 54 -9.27 -8.31 28.16
N ARG A 55 -9.83 -8.60 29.35
CA ARG A 55 -11.10 -9.33 29.48
C ARG A 55 -12.24 -8.60 28.77
N GLY A 56 -12.36 -7.29 28.99
CA GLY A 56 -13.36 -6.50 28.29
C GLY A 56 -13.16 -6.43 26.78
N CYS A 57 -11.91 -6.38 26.30
CA CYS A 57 -11.61 -6.49 24.88
C CYS A 57 -12.13 -7.83 24.29
N LYS A 58 -11.89 -8.93 25.00
CA LYS A 58 -12.41 -10.25 24.59
C LYS A 58 -13.93 -10.30 24.56
N GLU A 59 -14.60 -9.76 25.59
CA GLU A 59 -16.07 -9.76 25.74
C GLU A 59 -16.77 -9.02 24.58
N ILE A 60 -16.22 -7.90 24.11
CA ILE A 60 -16.80 -7.16 22.98
C ILE A 60 -16.37 -7.68 21.60
N GLY A 61 -15.58 -8.77 21.56
CA GLY A 61 -15.27 -9.49 20.33
C GLY A 61 -14.02 -9.02 19.61
N TYR A 62 -13.04 -8.45 20.29
CA TYR A 62 -11.70 -8.27 19.74
C TYR A 62 -10.90 -9.59 19.74
N GLY A 63 -10.05 -9.78 18.72
CA GLY A 63 -9.20 -10.97 18.56
C GLY A 63 -7.81 -10.81 19.17
N GLY A 64 -7.46 -9.62 19.59
CA GLY A 64 -6.15 -9.26 20.13
C GLY A 64 -6.01 -7.77 20.31
N VAL A 65 -4.80 -7.30 20.64
CA VAL A 65 -4.47 -5.87 20.74
C VAL A 65 -3.04 -5.60 20.26
N GLY A 66 -2.79 -4.41 19.72
CA GLY A 66 -1.44 -3.86 19.50
C GLY A 66 -1.09 -2.94 20.68
N VAL A 67 -0.04 -3.26 21.44
CA VAL A 67 0.26 -2.55 22.68
C VAL A 67 1.23 -1.42 22.43
N ILE A 68 0.78 -0.19 22.63
CA ILE A 68 1.56 1.04 22.45
C ILE A 68 1.63 1.83 23.76
N SER A 69 2.82 2.35 24.10
CA SER A 69 2.96 3.33 25.18
C SER A 69 2.46 4.69 24.73
N TYR A 70 1.88 5.46 25.65
CA TYR A 70 1.56 6.86 25.38
C TYR A 70 2.54 7.79 26.11
N GLN A 71 2.70 9.01 25.63
CA GLN A 71 3.68 9.99 26.14
C GLN A 71 3.54 10.32 27.64
N ASP A 72 2.37 10.10 28.24
CA ASP A 72 2.09 10.28 29.65
C ASP A 72 2.15 8.98 30.47
N THR A 73 2.64 7.88 29.89
CA THR A 73 2.90 6.64 30.64
C THR A 73 3.98 6.89 31.69
N GLU A 74 3.67 6.62 32.97
CA GLU A 74 4.59 6.84 34.08
C GLU A 74 5.69 5.77 34.16
N ILE A 75 5.57 4.68 33.41
CA ILE A 75 6.54 3.58 33.35
C ILE A 75 7.52 3.85 32.20
N GLU A 76 8.80 3.90 32.53
CA GLU A 76 9.87 4.11 31.56
C GLU A 76 9.92 3.00 30.51
N TYR A 77 9.90 3.40 29.24
CA TYR A 77 9.92 2.48 28.10
C TYR A 77 11.14 1.56 28.12
N LEU A 78 10.92 0.25 27.90
CA LEU A 78 11.92 -0.82 27.92
C LEU A 78 12.67 -0.99 29.27
N SER A 79 12.16 -0.41 30.35
CA SER A 79 12.67 -0.68 31.72
C SER A 79 12.23 -2.07 32.23
N GLU A 80 12.81 -2.55 33.31
CA GLU A 80 12.38 -3.80 33.95
C GLU A 80 10.92 -3.70 34.44
N GLU A 81 10.47 -2.51 34.90
CA GLU A 81 9.08 -2.28 35.26
C GLU A 81 8.15 -2.36 34.05
N TYR A 82 8.59 -1.84 32.90
CA TYR A 82 7.87 -1.96 31.62
C TYR A 82 7.71 -3.42 31.21
N PHE A 83 8.76 -4.21 31.25
CA PHE A 83 8.68 -5.63 30.92
C PHE A 83 7.88 -6.44 31.93
N ALA A 84 7.90 -6.09 33.21
CA ALA A 84 7.03 -6.71 34.24
C ALA A 84 5.54 -6.44 33.93
N MET A 85 5.18 -5.21 33.54
CA MET A 85 3.83 -4.88 33.08
C MET A 85 3.47 -5.64 31.81
N TYR A 86 4.39 -5.74 30.86
CA TYR A 86 4.16 -6.47 29.61
C TYR A 86 3.95 -7.97 29.85
N ALA A 87 4.58 -8.55 30.87
CA ALA A 87 4.33 -9.93 31.29
C ALA A 87 2.87 -10.14 31.72
N TRP A 88 2.25 -9.21 32.47
CA TRP A 88 0.82 -9.30 32.84
C TRP A 88 -0.09 -9.32 31.60
N ILE A 89 0.26 -8.52 30.56
CA ILE A 89 -0.46 -8.49 29.29
C ILE A 89 -0.39 -9.85 28.61
N LEU A 90 0.82 -10.42 28.48
CA LEU A 90 1.04 -11.70 27.80
C LEU A 90 0.40 -12.89 28.51
N GLU A 91 0.48 -12.94 29.84
CA GLU A 91 -0.17 -13.97 30.64
C GLU A 91 -1.68 -13.96 30.48
N GLU A 92 -2.31 -12.78 30.60
CA GLU A 92 -3.75 -12.65 30.46
C GLU A 92 -4.20 -12.88 29.01
N ALA A 93 -3.45 -12.36 28.01
CA ALA A 93 -3.73 -12.59 26.60
C ALA A 93 -3.69 -14.09 26.26
N ARG A 94 -2.68 -14.83 26.76
CA ARG A 94 -2.58 -16.28 26.59
C ARG A 94 -3.77 -17.02 27.23
N ALA A 95 -4.19 -16.62 28.44
CA ALA A 95 -5.32 -17.21 29.13
C ALA A 95 -6.65 -16.99 28.41
N LEU A 96 -6.80 -15.88 27.70
CA LEU A 96 -8.00 -15.49 26.95
C LEU A 96 -7.96 -15.90 25.46
N ASP A 97 -6.86 -16.50 24.97
CA ASP A 97 -6.57 -16.71 23.54
C ASP A 97 -6.71 -15.40 22.73
N LEU A 98 -6.17 -14.30 23.25
CA LEU A 98 -6.00 -13.06 22.53
C LEU A 98 -4.59 -13.01 21.91
N LYS A 99 -4.49 -12.42 20.74
CA LYS A 99 -3.20 -12.20 20.07
C LYS A 99 -2.65 -10.82 20.45
N ILE A 100 -1.34 -10.74 20.57
CA ILE A 100 -0.61 -9.51 20.81
C ILE A 100 0.19 -9.17 19.57
N CYS A 101 -0.02 -7.96 19.05
CA CYS A 101 0.84 -7.33 18.07
C CYS A 101 1.89 -6.48 18.80
N LEU A 102 3.16 -6.79 18.59
CA LEU A 102 4.26 -6.06 19.18
C LEU A 102 4.40 -4.72 18.43
N TYR A 103 4.09 -3.60 19.11
CA TYR A 103 4.38 -2.27 18.59
C TYR A 103 5.85 -1.94 18.82
N ASP A 104 6.58 -1.58 17.74
CA ASP A 104 8.04 -1.54 17.73
C ASP A 104 8.66 -0.26 18.29
N GLU A 105 7.83 0.69 18.75
CA GLU A 105 8.27 2.02 19.18
C GLU A 105 7.60 2.44 20.51
N TYR A 106 8.17 3.44 21.15
CA TYR A 106 7.53 4.13 22.27
C TYR A 106 6.36 5.00 21.79
N TRP A 107 6.62 5.79 20.75
CA TRP A 107 5.69 6.74 20.15
C TRP A 107 6.06 6.96 18.67
N PHE A 108 5.06 6.97 17.78
CA PHE A 108 5.30 7.17 16.35
C PHE A 108 6.13 8.43 16.02
N PRO A 109 6.77 8.51 14.84
CA PRO A 109 7.00 7.39 13.93
C PRO A 109 8.08 6.43 14.41
N SER A 110 8.01 5.17 13.94
CA SER A 110 8.97 4.12 14.26
C SER A 110 10.40 4.45 13.85
N GLY A 111 11.36 4.01 14.68
CA GLY A 111 12.78 4.12 14.38
C GLY A 111 13.63 4.86 15.41
N LYS A 112 13.07 5.29 16.55
CA LYS A 112 13.81 5.99 17.61
C LYS A 112 14.15 5.09 18.81
N ALA A 113 13.34 4.03 19.02
CA ALA A 113 13.37 3.21 20.25
C ALA A 113 13.26 4.08 21.52
N GLY A 114 12.26 5.00 21.55
CA GLY A 114 12.11 5.95 22.66
C GLY A 114 13.26 6.95 22.81
N GLY A 115 14.11 7.11 21.81
CA GLY A 115 15.32 7.95 21.83
C GLY A 115 16.62 7.18 22.08
N LEU A 116 16.55 5.92 22.50
CA LEU A 116 17.71 5.08 22.81
C LEU A 116 18.63 4.85 21.60
N LEU A 117 18.08 4.88 20.38
CA LEU A 117 18.89 4.70 19.18
C LEU A 117 19.95 5.81 19.04
N ALA A 118 19.53 7.06 19.15
CA ALA A 118 20.44 8.20 19.01
C ALA A 118 21.47 8.26 20.13
N GLU A 119 21.14 7.76 21.33
CA GLU A 119 22.03 7.67 22.48
C GLU A 119 23.07 6.57 22.30
N ARG A 120 22.64 5.34 21.99
CA ARG A 120 23.50 4.15 21.99
C ARG A 120 24.19 3.89 20.66
N PHE A 121 23.57 4.29 19.55
CA PHE A 121 24.06 4.10 18.18
C PHE A 121 23.98 5.40 17.37
N PRO A 122 24.69 6.49 17.76
CA PRO A 122 24.59 7.80 17.11
C PRO A 122 24.96 7.79 15.61
N TRP A 123 25.70 6.78 15.15
CA TRP A 123 26.04 6.60 13.73
C TRP A 123 24.88 6.01 12.91
N ALA A 124 23.97 5.26 13.55
CA ALA A 124 22.84 4.58 12.91
C ALA A 124 21.63 5.50 12.64
N VAL A 125 21.70 6.75 13.11
CA VAL A 125 20.59 7.69 12.88
C VAL A 125 20.51 8.11 11.42
N THR A 126 19.30 8.51 11.04
CA THR A 126 18.98 8.98 9.68
C THR A 126 19.94 10.06 9.21
N LYS A 127 20.18 10.07 7.92
CA LYS A 127 21.00 11.06 7.22
C LYS A 127 20.19 11.74 6.13
N LYS A 128 20.64 12.90 5.69
CA LYS A 128 20.03 13.65 4.59
C LYS A 128 21.08 14.09 3.59
N LEU A 129 20.66 14.32 2.35
CA LEU A 129 21.48 14.87 1.30
C LEU A 129 21.36 16.40 1.31
N GLU A 130 22.50 17.10 1.35
CA GLU A 130 22.58 18.55 1.21
C GLU A 130 23.41 18.94 0.02
N MET A 131 23.02 20.02 -0.64
CA MET A 131 23.77 20.65 -1.73
C MET A 131 24.36 21.96 -1.25
N ILE A 132 25.67 22.12 -1.45
CA ILE A 132 26.37 23.39 -1.26
C ILE A 132 26.83 23.88 -2.63
N LYS A 133 26.64 25.18 -2.87
CA LYS A 133 26.91 25.83 -4.16
C LYS A 133 27.90 26.94 -3.98
N ASP A 134 28.97 26.93 -4.74
CA ASP A 134 30.02 27.94 -4.79
C ASP A 134 30.24 28.44 -6.21
N GLU A 135 30.63 29.67 -6.36
CA GLU A 135 31.09 30.23 -7.66
C GLU A 135 32.52 29.79 -7.96
N LEU A 136 32.82 29.50 -9.22
CA LEU A 136 34.18 29.18 -9.65
C LEU A 136 34.84 30.34 -10.41
N PRO A 137 36.14 30.62 -10.19
CA PRO A 137 37.06 29.91 -9.30
C PRO A 137 36.75 30.20 -7.81
N LEU A 138 37.05 29.22 -6.94
CA LEU A 138 36.88 29.39 -5.49
C LEU A 138 37.78 30.54 -5.00
N THR A 139 37.17 31.45 -4.21
CA THR A 139 37.88 32.62 -3.62
C THR A 139 38.18 32.45 -2.14
N HIS A 140 37.72 31.34 -1.54
CA HIS A 140 37.90 30.96 -0.14
C HIS A 140 37.94 29.44 -0.02
N ASP A 141 38.39 28.94 1.14
CA ASP A 141 38.34 27.53 1.43
C ASP A 141 36.87 27.08 1.52
N PRO A 142 36.50 26.00 0.82
CA PRO A 142 35.11 25.55 0.78
C PRO A 142 34.65 25.04 2.14
N GLU A 143 33.47 25.45 2.57
CA GLU A 143 32.81 24.92 3.78
C GLU A 143 32.53 23.43 3.62
N ILE A 144 32.92 22.64 4.63
CA ILE A 144 32.62 21.22 4.73
C ILE A 144 31.66 21.03 5.92
N PRO A 145 30.44 20.50 5.73
CA PRO A 145 29.53 20.24 6.83
C PRO A 145 30.15 19.30 7.87
N ASP A 146 29.91 19.55 9.15
CA ASP A 146 30.42 18.72 10.24
C ASP A 146 29.95 17.25 10.10
N GLY A 147 30.88 16.32 10.08
CA GLY A 147 30.63 14.91 9.86
C GLY A 147 30.04 14.56 8.49
N GLY A 148 30.03 15.49 7.54
CA GLY A 148 29.52 15.30 6.19
C GLY A 148 30.42 14.41 5.34
N VAL A 149 29.81 13.44 4.64
CA VAL A 149 30.49 12.59 3.65
C VAL A 149 30.17 13.12 2.25
N LEU A 150 31.21 13.48 1.49
CA LEU A 150 31.04 13.94 0.11
C LEU A 150 30.54 12.78 -0.76
N MET A 151 29.37 12.96 -1.37
CA MET A 151 28.76 11.99 -2.30
C MET A 151 29.12 12.30 -3.74
N SER A 152 29.20 13.59 -4.11
CA SER A 152 29.56 14.07 -5.43
C SER A 152 29.98 15.53 -5.39
N ALA A 153 30.87 15.92 -6.32
CA ALA A 153 31.20 17.31 -6.66
C ALA A 153 31.08 17.46 -8.17
N VAL A 154 30.26 18.43 -8.62
CA VAL A 154 30.00 18.66 -10.05
C VAL A 154 30.26 20.11 -10.39
N ALA A 155 31.11 20.35 -11.39
CA ALA A 155 31.20 21.66 -12.01
C ALA A 155 30.04 21.84 -13.00
N TYR A 156 29.23 22.87 -12.78
CA TYR A 156 28.05 23.20 -13.58
C TYR A 156 28.21 24.57 -14.25
N ASP A 157 28.08 24.60 -15.56
CA ASP A 157 28.02 25.86 -16.31
C ASP A 157 26.54 26.26 -16.51
N SER A 158 26.15 27.37 -15.87
CA SER A 158 24.79 27.85 -15.91
C SER A 158 24.31 28.38 -17.27
N GLU A 159 25.23 28.73 -18.18
CA GLU A 159 24.92 29.22 -19.54
C GLU A 159 24.63 28.03 -20.49
N THR A 160 25.53 27.04 -20.48
CA THR A 160 25.43 25.87 -21.39
C THR A 160 24.72 24.69 -20.77
N ARG A 161 24.45 24.69 -19.45
CA ARG A 161 23.94 23.57 -18.65
C ARG A 161 24.88 22.34 -18.67
N SER A 162 26.15 22.53 -18.97
CA SER A 162 27.14 21.46 -18.98
C SER A 162 27.47 21.00 -17.56
N LEU A 163 27.59 19.71 -17.37
CA LEU A 163 27.97 19.06 -16.11
C LEU A 163 29.27 18.30 -16.27
N VAL A 164 30.23 18.50 -15.36
CA VAL A 164 31.51 17.79 -15.31
C VAL A 164 31.69 17.21 -13.92
N ASP A 165 31.92 15.91 -13.81
CA ASP A 165 32.25 15.26 -12.55
C ASP A 165 33.67 15.65 -12.15
N VAL A 166 33.80 16.32 -11.02
CA VAL A 166 35.07 16.80 -10.45
C VAL A 166 35.27 16.24 -9.03
N THR A 167 34.59 15.16 -8.69
CA THR A 167 34.58 14.58 -7.34
C THR A 167 36.01 14.21 -6.89
N GLU A 168 36.76 13.47 -7.71
CA GLU A 168 38.12 13.05 -7.37
C GLU A 168 39.08 14.22 -7.30
N GLU A 169 38.99 15.20 -8.22
CA GLU A 169 39.80 16.41 -8.21
C GLU A 169 39.55 17.20 -6.92
N PHE A 170 38.29 17.44 -6.58
CA PHE A 170 37.92 18.18 -5.39
C PHE A 170 38.36 17.45 -4.10
N GLN A 171 38.16 16.14 -4.02
CA GLN A 171 38.58 15.34 -2.84
C GLN A 171 40.12 15.38 -2.64
N SER A 172 40.87 15.40 -3.71
CA SER A 172 42.36 15.34 -3.63
C SER A 172 43.02 16.70 -3.43
N THR A 173 42.42 17.79 -3.94
CA THR A 173 43.02 19.11 -3.97
C THR A 173 42.32 20.19 -3.18
N GLY A 174 41.05 19.94 -2.79
CA GLY A 174 40.16 20.95 -2.15
C GLY A 174 39.75 22.09 -3.09
N THR A 175 40.09 22.02 -4.37
CA THR A 175 39.79 23.08 -5.36
C THR A 175 39.45 22.44 -6.71
N VAL A 176 38.84 23.24 -7.58
CA VAL A 176 38.52 22.84 -8.96
C VAL A 176 38.86 23.96 -9.91
N LYS A 177 39.45 23.65 -11.04
CA LYS A 177 39.74 24.60 -12.11
C LYS A 177 38.83 24.34 -13.30
N PRO A 178 37.95 25.27 -13.67
CA PRO A 178 37.11 25.10 -14.86
C PRO A 178 38.00 24.98 -16.10
N SER A 179 37.71 24.01 -16.95
CA SER A 179 38.51 23.73 -18.16
C SER A 179 38.19 24.65 -19.34
N ALA A 180 37.14 25.46 -19.27
CA ALA A 180 36.66 26.32 -20.34
C ALA A 180 36.19 27.67 -19.81
N LYS A 181 36.07 28.67 -20.68
CA LYS A 181 35.35 29.92 -20.37
C LYS A 181 33.83 29.58 -20.19
N GLY A 182 33.21 30.13 -19.14
CA GLY A 182 31.81 29.91 -18.85
C GLY A 182 31.45 30.49 -17.49
N ASN A 183 30.19 30.40 -17.10
CA ASN A 183 29.69 30.80 -15.80
C ASN A 183 29.59 29.57 -14.89
N TRP A 184 30.77 29.12 -14.44
CA TRP A 184 30.88 27.85 -13.71
C TRP A 184 30.59 28.01 -12.22
N GLN A 185 29.89 27.02 -11.69
CA GLN A 185 29.58 26.83 -10.27
C GLN A 185 30.06 25.44 -9.84
N LEU A 186 30.51 25.31 -8.61
CA LEU A 186 30.78 24.03 -7.98
C LEU A 186 29.57 23.61 -7.13
N LEU A 187 28.94 22.54 -7.52
CA LEU A 187 27.84 21.92 -6.77
C LEU A 187 28.41 20.73 -5.99
N ARG A 188 28.34 20.79 -4.66
CA ARG A 188 28.88 19.76 -3.77
C ARG A 188 27.72 19.12 -3.00
N PHE A 189 27.66 17.80 -3.02
CA PHE A 189 26.60 17.02 -2.41
C PHE A 189 27.15 16.22 -1.23
N TYR A 190 26.65 16.52 -0.03
CA TYR A 190 27.09 15.87 1.19
C TYR A 190 25.97 15.08 1.82
N CYS A 191 26.27 13.83 2.23
CA CYS A 191 25.43 13.07 3.13
C CYS A 191 25.77 13.46 4.57
N VAL A 192 24.87 14.17 5.23
CA VAL A 192 25.04 14.70 6.59
C VAL A 192 24.09 14.04 7.58
N ARG A 193 24.34 14.23 8.88
CA ARG A 193 23.39 13.78 9.91
C ARG A 193 22.05 14.45 9.73
N GLY A 194 20.98 13.64 9.79
CA GLY A 194 19.61 14.12 9.69
C GLY A 194 19.05 14.65 11.01
N LEU A 195 17.80 15.09 10.95
CA LEU A 195 17.05 15.60 12.08
C LEU A 195 16.36 14.45 12.85
N ARG A 196 15.90 14.74 14.09
CA ARG A 196 15.00 13.91 14.91
C ARG A 196 15.50 12.54 15.40
N GLY A 197 16.72 12.10 15.09
CA GLY A 197 17.33 10.90 15.67
C GLY A 197 16.66 9.55 15.33
N MET A 198 15.88 9.49 14.27
CA MET A 198 15.32 8.23 13.75
C MET A 198 16.41 7.37 13.10
N VAL A 199 16.17 6.08 12.97
CA VAL A 199 17.06 5.15 12.28
C VAL A 199 17.26 5.53 10.81
N ASN A 200 18.41 5.24 10.26
CA ASN A 200 18.62 5.34 8.81
C ASN A 200 17.86 4.22 8.10
N TYR A 201 16.65 4.51 7.64
CA TYR A 201 15.74 3.57 6.97
C TYR A 201 16.33 2.92 5.71
N LEU A 202 17.35 3.56 5.09
CA LEU A 202 18.00 3.07 3.87
C LEU A 202 19.17 2.12 4.13
N ASP A 203 19.48 1.84 5.41
CA ASP A 203 20.67 1.07 5.78
C ASP A 203 20.33 -0.08 6.73
N PRO A 204 20.39 -1.34 6.25
CA PRO A 204 20.10 -2.52 7.08
C PRO A 204 20.93 -2.64 8.36
N GLU A 205 22.19 -2.16 8.36
CA GLU A 205 23.03 -2.20 9.56
C GLU A 205 22.50 -1.25 10.64
N SER A 206 22.04 -0.07 10.24
CA SER A 206 21.36 0.87 11.12
C SER A 206 20.06 0.29 11.68
N VAL A 207 19.24 -0.34 10.82
CA VAL A 207 17.98 -0.97 11.22
C VAL A 207 18.21 -2.14 12.19
N ASN A 208 19.27 -2.91 12.03
CA ASN A 208 19.63 -3.95 13.00
C ASN A 208 19.95 -3.37 14.41
N CYS A 209 20.49 -2.14 14.49
CA CYS A 209 20.65 -1.47 15.80
C CYS A 209 19.29 -1.15 16.43
N PHE A 210 18.30 -0.73 15.64
CA PHE A 210 16.93 -0.51 16.11
C PHE A 210 16.28 -1.81 16.58
N ILE A 211 16.37 -2.89 15.79
CA ILE A 211 15.87 -4.23 16.14
C ILE A 211 16.46 -4.70 17.47
N LYS A 212 17.77 -4.51 17.66
CA LYS A 212 18.46 -4.91 18.90
C LYS A 212 17.93 -4.18 20.14
N LEU A 213 17.51 -2.92 19.99
CA LEU A 213 16.96 -2.14 21.11
C LEU A 213 15.50 -2.50 21.40
N THR A 214 14.75 -2.87 20.40
CA THR A 214 13.29 -3.10 20.47
C THR A 214 12.97 -4.60 20.39
N HIS A 215 12.86 -5.16 19.24
CA HIS A 215 12.41 -6.54 18.99
C HIS A 215 13.19 -7.60 19.77
N GLU A 216 14.52 -7.53 19.78
CA GLU A 216 15.39 -8.45 20.53
C GLU A 216 15.14 -8.36 22.04
N ALA A 217 14.94 -7.15 22.58
CA ALA A 217 14.68 -6.95 24.00
C ALA A 217 13.39 -7.63 24.47
N PHE A 218 12.37 -7.70 23.62
CA PHE A 218 11.14 -8.47 23.87
C PHE A 218 11.39 -9.97 23.70
N TYR A 219 12.10 -10.38 22.67
CA TYR A 219 12.36 -11.80 22.40
C TYR A 219 13.20 -12.46 23.52
N GLU A 220 14.24 -11.79 23.99
CA GLU A 220 15.07 -12.27 25.11
C GLU A 220 14.27 -12.58 26.37
N ARG A 221 13.15 -11.87 26.61
CA ARG A 221 12.30 -12.05 27.79
C ARG A 221 11.10 -12.94 27.58
N PHE A 222 10.56 -12.96 26.37
CA PHE A 222 9.24 -13.50 26.08
C PHE A 222 9.23 -14.51 24.90
N ALA A 223 10.36 -15.15 24.59
CA ALA A 223 10.50 -16.09 23.48
C ALA A 223 9.38 -17.16 23.46
N ASP A 224 8.93 -17.67 24.63
CA ASP A 224 7.86 -18.66 24.75
C ASP A 224 6.47 -18.18 24.28
N TYR A 225 6.31 -16.88 24.04
CA TYR A 225 5.06 -16.29 23.54
C TYR A 225 5.10 -16.05 22.03
N PHE A 226 6.28 -15.99 21.42
CA PHE A 226 6.44 -15.75 19.99
C PHE A 226 5.89 -16.90 19.15
N GLY A 227 5.27 -16.54 18.02
CA GLY A 227 4.59 -17.49 17.13
C GLY A 227 3.28 -18.07 17.71
N SER A 228 2.89 -17.70 18.92
CA SER A 228 1.69 -18.15 19.60
C SER A 228 0.81 -17.01 20.08
N THR A 229 1.12 -16.38 21.20
CA THR A 229 0.41 -15.20 21.74
C THR A 229 0.88 -13.92 21.04
N ILE A 230 2.19 -13.73 20.88
CA ILE A 230 2.75 -12.68 19.99
C ILE A 230 2.82 -13.27 18.60
N ASP A 231 1.99 -12.80 17.67
CA ASP A 231 1.91 -13.32 16.31
C ASP A 231 2.37 -12.34 15.23
N SER A 232 2.61 -11.09 15.60
CA SER A 232 3.02 -10.05 14.67
C SER A 232 3.78 -8.91 15.37
N ALA A 233 4.58 -8.17 14.59
CA ALA A 233 5.11 -6.87 14.93
C ALA A 233 4.48 -5.80 14.04
N PHE A 234 4.40 -4.57 14.56
CA PHE A 234 3.80 -3.42 13.90
C PHE A 234 4.77 -2.24 13.94
N TYR A 235 5.04 -1.67 12.78
CA TYR A 235 5.70 -0.37 12.66
C TYR A 235 4.71 0.71 12.20
N ASP A 236 4.99 1.94 12.58
CA ASP A 236 4.10 3.08 12.46
C ASP A 236 4.81 4.27 11.80
N GLU A 237 4.31 4.72 10.65
CA GLU A 237 4.70 5.93 9.90
C GLU A 237 6.22 6.15 9.64
N PRO A 238 7.05 5.16 9.29
CA PRO A 238 8.42 5.43 8.85
C PRO A 238 8.42 6.21 7.54
N GLN A 239 9.12 7.37 7.50
CA GLN A 239 8.99 8.30 6.38
C GLN A 239 10.20 9.23 6.21
N PHE A 240 10.31 9.86 5.03
CA PHE A 240 11.39 10.77 4.67
C PHE A 240 11.10 12.25 4.92
N TYR A 241 9.84 12.64 5.07
CA TYR A 241 9.48 14.06 5.15
C TYR A 241 10.06 14.72 6.41
N SER A 242 10.30 13.98 7.49
CA SER A 242 10.98 14.51 8.67
C SER A 242 12.43 14.96 8.39
N GLN A 243 12.98 14.57 7.25
CA GLN A 243 14.23 15.04 6.67
C GLN A 243 13.97 15.92 5.43
N HIS A 244 12.79 16.50 5.32
CA HIS A 244 12.38 17.32 4.17
C HIS A 244 12.41 16.54 2.84
N GLY A 245 12.08 15.23 2.87
CA GLY A 245 12.17 14.35 1.72
C GLY A 245 13.60 14.07 1.24
N LYS A 246 14.62 14.58 1.94
CA LYS A 246 16.04 14.49 1.55
C LYS A 246 16.77 13.31 2.22
N THR A 247 16.05 12.37 2.85
CA THR A 247 16.65 11.17 3.47
C THR A 247 17.64 10.49 2.53
N TRP A 248 18.85 10.19 3.04
CA TRP A 248 19.94 9.63 2.25
C TRP A 248 20.79 8.66 3.05
N THR A 249 21.73 7.99 2.39
CA THR A 249 22.72 7.11 3.05
C THR A 249 24.09 7.25 2.40
N VAL A 250 25.14 7.12 3.19
CA VAL A 250 26.52 7.15 2.69
C VAL A 250 26.83 5.98 1.74
N ARG A 251 26.06 4.90 1.80
CA ARG A 251 26.20 3.71 0.94
C ARG A 251 25.55 3.89 -0.44
N PHE A 252 24.87 5.00 -0.68
CA PHE A 252 24.05 5.18 -1.88
C PHE A 252 24.84 4.99 -3.18
N ASN A 253 26.04 5.59 -3.30
CA ASN A 253 26.84 5.48 -4.52
C ASN A 253 27.27 4.05 -4.84
N GLU A 254 27.69 3.30 -3.82
CA GLU A 254 28.06 1.89 -3.95
C GLU A 254 26.86 1.06 -4.42
N GLU A 255 25.71 1.20 -3.75
CA GLU A 255 24.50 0.47 -4.10
C GLU A 255 23.93 0.88 -5.47
N PHE A 256 24.05 2.16 -5.84
CA PHE A 256 23.68 2.62 -7.17
C PHE A 256 24.54 1.98 -8.25
N ILE A 257 25.88 2.03 -8.09
CA ILE A 257 26.81 1.42 -9.05
C ILE A 257 26.55 -0.08 -9.18
N LYS A 258 26.33 -0.77 -8.08
CA LYS A 258 26.01 -2.20 -8.07
C LYS A 258 24.74 -2.54 -8.87
N ARG A 259 23.70 -1.69 -8.79
CA ARG A 259 22.41 -1.91 -9.47
C ARG A 259 22.37 -1.42 -10.91
N LYS A 260 23.01 -0.26 -11.17
CA LYS A 260 22.93 0.44 -12.46
C LYS A 260 24.17 0.28 -13.33
N GLY A 261 25.35 -0.04 -12.75
CA GLY A 261 26.60 -0.30 -13.46
C GLY A 261 27.40 0.96 -13.82
N TYR A 262 27.03 2.14 -13.31
CA TYR A 262 27.74 3.41 -13.55
C TYR A 262 27.64 4.35 -12.34
N SER A 263 28.46 5.42 -12.30
CA SER A 263 28.49 6.39 -11.20
C SER A 263 27.28 7.33 -11.22
N PRO A 264 26.61 7.57 -10.07
CA PRO A 264 25.53 8.55 -9.98
C PRO A 264 26.01 10.01 -9.90
N ALA A 265 27.32 10.28 -9.89
CA ALA A 265 27.88 11.59 -9.55
C ALA A 265 27.25 12.75 -10.34
N LEU A 266 27.10 12.60 -11.66
CA LEU A 266 26.49 13.62 -12.52
C LEU A 266 24.97 13.74 -12.41
N LEU A 267 24.30 12.83 -11.70
CA LEU A 267 22.84 12.82 -11.56
C LEU A 267 22.36 13.68 -10.37
N TYR A 268 23.18 13.83 -9.35
CA TYR A 268 22.84 14.53 -8.11
C TYR A 268 22.25 15.93 -8.30
N PRO A 269 22.76 16.78 -9.22
CA PRO A 269 22.19 18.11 -9.44
C PRO A 269 20.70 18.08 -9.77
N ALA A 270 20.23 17.05 -10.48
CA ALA A 270 18.84 16.93 -10.90
C ALA A 270 17.85 16.80 -9.72
N LEU A 271 18.29 16.31 -8.56
CA LEU A 271 17.45 16.26 -7.35
C LEU A 271 17.09 17.65 -6.84
N PHE A 272 17.90 18.66 -7.09
CA PHE A 272 17.72 20.02 -6.56
C PHE A 272 17.27 21.01 -7.62
N MET A 273 17.68 20.83 -8.88
CA MET A 273 17.44 21.79 -9.95
C MET A 273 17.26 21.11 -11.31
N ASP A 274 16.70 21.83 -12.28
CA ASP A 274 16.62 21.34 -13.65
C ASP A 274 17.93 21.68 -14.39
N THR A 275 18.65 20.63 -14.76
CA THR A 275 19.95 20.71 -15.43
C THR A 275 19.88 20.52 -16.96
N GLY A 276 18.68 20.41 -17.50
CA GLY A 276 18.42 20.18 -18.92
C GLY A 276 17.50 18.97 -19.16
N ASP A 277 17.49 18.45 -20.38
CA ASP A 277 16.59 17.39 -20.82
C ASP A 277 16.80 16.07 -20.07
N ASP A 278 17.99 15.82 -19.55
CA ASP A 278 18.34 14.63 -18.77
C ASP A 278 17.81 14.67 -17.33
N SER A 279 17.24 15.78 -16.83
CA SER A 279 16.85 15.93 -15.42
C SER A 279 15.76 14.92 -14.98
N ALA A 280 14.79 14.70 -15.82
CA ALA A 280 13.69 13.76 -15.55
C ALA A 280 14.20 12.33 -15.39
N TRP A 281 15.02 11.89 -16.33
CA TRP A 281 15.70 10.60 -16.29
C TRP A 281 16.57 10.45 -15.03
N ALA A 282 17.41 11.45 -14.73
CA ALA A 282 18.32 11.40 -13.60
C ALA A 282 17.59 11.24 -12.25
N ARG A 283 16.47 11.97 -12.06
CA ARG A 283 15.59 11.82 -10.88
C ARG A 283 15.01 10.43 -10.79
N SER A 284 14.43 9.93 -11.88
CA SER A 284 13.83 8.60 -11.92
C SER A 284 14.83 7.51 -11.55
N GLU A 285 16.08 7.59 -12.05
CA GLU A 285 17.16 6.65 -11.73
C GLU A 285 17.55 6.69 -10.25
N LEU A 286 17.78 7.89 -9.70
CA LEU A 286 18.20 8.05 -8.29
C LEU A 286 17.10 7.62 -7.32
N LEU A 287 15.87 8.07 -7.54
CA LEU A 287 14.76 7.79 -6.63
C LEU A 287 14.30 6.33 -6.72
N SER A 288 14.41 5.70 -7.89
CA SER A 288 14.13 4.25 -8.00
C SER A 288 15.08 3.40 -7.15
N VAL A 289 16.37 3.78 -7.10
CA VAL A 289 17.35 3.10 -6.24
C VAL A 289 17.11 3.42 -4.77
N ARG A 290 16.71 4.66 -4.42
CA ARG A 290 16.37 5.02 -3.05
C ARG A 290 15.14 4.25 -2.56
N ALA A 291 14.14 4.07 -3.41
CA ALA A 291 12.96 3.24 -3.12
C ALA A 291 13.34 1.76 -2.85
N ASP A 292 14.26 1.20 -3.65
CA ASP A 292 14.77 -0.15 -3.40
C ASP A 292 15.48 -0.24 -2.03
N LEU A 293 16.33 0.75 -1.73
CA LEU A 293 17.06 0.80 -0.46
C LEU A 293 16.15 0.95 0.75
N TYR A 294 15.03 1.69 0.62
CA TYR A 294 14.03 1.79 1.67
C TYR A 294 13.32 0.45 1.90
N ALA A 295 12.82 -0.16 0.83
CA ALA A 295 12.09 -1.42 0.92
C ALA A 295 12.96 -2.57 1.50
N GLU A 296 14.22 -2.65 1.09
CA GLU A 296 15.18 -3.63 1.59
C GLU A 296 15.71 -3.26 2.99
N GLY A 297 15.90 -1.98 3.25
CA GLY A 297 16.50 -1.44 4.48
C GLY A 297 15.59 -1.60 5.69
N PHE A 298 14.49 -0.86 5.75
CA PHE A 298 13.64 -0.85 6.95
C PHE A 298 12.67 -2.03 6.99
N PRO A 299 11.64 -2.12 6.14
CA PRO A 299 10.71 -3.23 6.26
C PRO A 299 11.35 -4.58 5.94
N GLY A 300 12.32 -4.64 5.01
CA GLY A 300 12.97 -5.89 4.64
C GLY A 300 13.79 -6.50 5.76
N THR A 301 14.55 -5.68 6.50
CA THR A 301 15.38 -6.14 7.63
C THR A 301 14.49 -6.59 8.79
N ILE A 302 13.44 -5.83 9.12
CA ILE A 302 12.53 -6.20 10.22
C ILE A 302 11.74 -7.47 9.85
N GLN A 303 11.24 -7.59 8.62
CA GLN A 303 10.51 -8.78 8.17
C GLN A 303 11.37 -10.05 8.22
N ALA A 304 12.65 -9.95 7.87
CA ALA A 304 13.57 -11.07 7.97
C ALA A 304 13.71 -11.53 9.43
N TRP A 305 13.87 -10.58 10.36
CA TRP A 305 13.90 -10.89 11.79
C TRP A 305 12.58 -11.49 12.28
N CYS A 306 11.43 -10.90 11.94
CA CYS A 306 10.11 -11.40 12.33
C CYS A 306 9.89 -12.84 11.87
N ARG A 307 10.21 -13.15 10.62
CA ARG A 307 10.09 -14.50 10.05
C ARG A 307 10.95 -15.50 10.81
N ASP A 308 12.20 -15.15 11.14
CA ASP A 308 13.13 -16.02 11.84
C ASP A 308 12.67 -16.29 13.30
N HIS A 309 11.79 -15.43 13.85
CA HIS A 309 11.17 -15.55 15.16
C HIS A 309 9.70 -16.00 15.14
N GLY A 310 9.20 -16.45 13.98
CA GLY A 310 7.87 -17.04 13.83
C GLY A 310 6.69 -16.09 13.92
N ILE A 311 6.90 -14.79 13.68
CA ILE A 311 5.86 -13.76 13.66
C ILE A 311 5.81 -13.05 12.31
N SER A 312 4.69 -12.38 12.01
CA SER A 312 4.52 -11.58 10.80
C SER A 312 4.85 -10.10 11.03
N LEU A 313 5.26 -9.40 9.97
CA LEU A 313 5.42 -7.95 9.98
C LEU A 313 4.18 -7.26 9.40
N LYS A 314 3.62 -6.30 10.15
CA LYS A 314 2.53 -5.40 9.78
C LYS A 314 2.97 -3.95 9.93
N GLY A 315 2.14 -3.03 9.50
CA GLY A 315 2.33 -1.60 9.66
C GLY A 315 1.97 -0.84 8.40
N HIS A 316 2.11 0.45 8.45
CA HIS A 316 1.81 1.34 7.35
C HIS A 316 2.91 2.41 7.22
N ILE A 317 3.00 3.01 6.04
CA ILE A 317 3.84 4.18 5.81
C ILE A 317 3.04 5.43 6.24
N ASP A 318 3.58 6.61 6.02
CA ASP A 318 2.87 7.84 6.30
C ASP A 318 2.27 8.41 5.00
N GLN A 319 1.10 9.04 5.09
CA GLN A 319 0.43 9.77 4.01
C GLN A 319 0.26 8.95 2.71
N GLU A 320 -0.30 7.76 2.80
CA GLU A 320 -0.50 6.86 1.66
C GLU A 320 -1.46 7.45 0.60
N GLU A 321 -2.27 8.43 0.97
CA GLU A 321 -3.23 9.10 0.09
C GLU A 321 -2.59 10.11 -0.87
N VAL A 322 -1.32 10.49 -0.68
CA VAL A 322 -0.67 11.46 -1.55
C VAL A 322 -0.47 10.94 -2.97
N VAL A 323 -0.62 11.81 -3.94
CA VAL A 323 -0.44 11.44 -5.37
C VAL A 323 1.01 11.09 -5.67
N ASN A 324 1.97 11.86 -5.14
CA ASN A 324 3.39 11.62 -5.37
C ASN A 324 4.12 11.24 -4.06
N PRO A 325 4.45 9.95 -3.85
CA PRO A 325 5.07 9.45 -2.61
C PRO A 325 6.58 9.72 -2.53
N SER A 326 7.21 10.36 -3.53
CA SER A 326 8.67 10.49 -3.60
C SER A 326 9.30 11.22 -2.41
N GLY A 327 8.55 12.09 -1.72
CA GLY A 327 8.99 12.77 -0.51
C GLY A 327 8.73 11.99 0.78
N ILE A 328 7.96 10.90 0.71
CA ILE A 328 7.50 10.10 1.87
C ILE A 328 8.31 8.80 1.99
N THR A 329 8.24 7.93 0.99
CA THR A 329 8.94 6.64 0.94
C THR A 329 9.43 6.30 -0.47
N ASP A 330 9.43 7.25 -1.38
CA ASP A 330 9.63 7.13 -2.82
C ASP A 330 8.55 6.36 -3.56
N ASP A 331 8.10 5.22 -3.08
CA ASP A 331 7.22 4.31 -3.81
C ASP A 331 6.27 3.59 -2.85
N ALA A 332 5.01 3.98 -2.86
CA ALA A 332 4.01 3.45 -1.93
C ALA A 332 3.72 1.95 -2.12
N ILE A 333 3.80 1.42 -3.34
CA ILE A 333 3.61 -0.03 -3.59
C ILE A 333 4.88 -0.81 -3.22
N LYS A 334 6.06 -0.33 -3.64
CA LYS A 334 7.33 -1.03 -3.39
C LYS A 334 7.69 -1.08 -1.91
N SER A 335 7.33 -0.07 -1.13
CA SER A 335 7.55 -0.03 0.33
C SER A 335 7.06 -1.30 1.05
N PHE A 336 6.03 -1.95 0.53
CA PHE A 336 5.46 -3.17 1.10
C PHE A 336 5.99 -4.48 0.49
N MET A 337 7.01 -4.42 -0.36
CA MET A 337 7.52 -5.61 -1.06
C MET A 337 7.92 -6.74 -0.10
N HIS A 338 8.56 -6.40 1.00
CA HIS A 338 9.04 -7.36 1.99
C HIS A 338 8.11 -7.54 3.20
N GLN A 339 7.06 -6.72 3.34
CA GLN A 339 6.13 -6.82 4.45
C GLN A 339 5.10 -7.94 4.27
N ASP A 340 4.69 -8.59 5.37
CA ASP A 340 3.72 -9.70 5.30
C ASP A 340 2.29 -9.18 5.16
N VAL A 341 1.95 -8.08 5.83
CA VAL A 341 0.64 -7.43 5.80
C VAL A 341 0.80 -5.95 5.48
N PRO A 342 0.73 -5.53 4.19
CA PRO A 342 0.69 -4.13 3.80
C PRO A 342 -0.42 -3.37 4.54
N GLY A 343 -0.20 -2.10 4.87
CA GLY A 343 -1.13 -1.33 5.65
C GLY A 343 -1.31 0.11 5.21
N ILE A 344 -2.37 0.72 5.71
CA ILE A 344 -2.74 2.12 5.50
C ILE A 344 -3.34 2.68 6.78
N ASP A 345 -3.20 4.00 6.96
CA ASP A 345 -3.82 4.76 8.03
C ASP A 345 -5.05 5.55 7.53
N GLN A 346 -6.16 5.45 8.27
CA GLN A 346 -7.40 6.19 8.01
C GLN A 346 -7.88 6.89 9.28
N ILE A 347 -7.35 8.07 9.51
CA ILE A 347 -7.58 8.89 10.69
C ILE A 347 -8.03 10.31 10.33
N PHE A 348 -8.37 11.11 11.33
CA PHE A 348 -8.82 12.51 11.32
C PHE A 348 -10.24 12.71 10.79
N GLU A 349 -10.59 12.22 9.61
CA GLU A 349 -11.92 12.39 9.03
C GLU A 349 -12.33 11.17 8.18
N PRO A 350 -13.63 10.81 8.16
CA PRO A 350 -14.11 9.74 7.32
C PRO A 350 -13.81 9.96 5.83
N GLY A 351 -13.30 8.91 5.16
CA GLY A 351 -13.03 8.92 3.73
C GLY A 351 -11.72 9.59 3.29
N ARG A 352 -10.92 10.13 4.20
CA ARG A 352 -9.65 10.79 3.86
C ARG A 352 -8.75 9.91 2.99
N ALA A 353 -8.48 8.70 3.43
CA ALA A 353 -7.60 7.76 2.73
C ALA A 353 -8.33 6.89 1.68
N SER A 354 -9.63 7.10 1.44
CA SER A 354 -10.48 6.25 0.59
C SER A 354 -9.88 5.97 -0.80
N ARG A 355 -9.24 6.96 -1.43
CA ARG A 355 -8.60 6.81 -2.74
C ARG A 355 -7.37 5.90 -2.73
N ALA A 356 -6.70 5.78 -1.57
CA ALA A 356 -5.48 5.01 -1.41
C ALA A 356 -5.74 3.54 -1.00
N TYR A 357 -6.92 3.19 -0.49
CA TYR A 357 -7.20 1.79 -0.12
C TYR A 357 -6.90 0.81 -1.24
N LYS A 358 -7.28 1.16 -2.48
CA LYS A 358 -7.01 0.31 -3.64
C LYS A 358 -5.53 0.28 -4.01
N LEU A 359 -4.78 1.36 -3.76
CA LEU A 359 -3.34 1.42 -3.99
C LEU A 359 -2.61 0.42 -3.06
N ILE A 360 -2.93 0.47 -1.76
CA ILE A 360 -2.29 -0.39 -0.77
C ILE A 360 -2.75 -1.86 -0.90
N SER A 361 -4.02 -2.12 -1.18
CA SER A 361 -4.46 -3.50 -1.47
C SER A 361 -3.82 -4.05 -2.74
N SER A 362 -3.52 -3.20 -3.71
CA SER A 362 -2.77 -3.59 -4.91
C SER A 362 -1.31 -3.95 -4.61
N ALA A 363 -0.69 -3.39 -3.56
CA ALA A 363 0.62 -3.86 -3.11
C ALA A 363 0.59 -5.35 -2.73
N ALA A 364 -0.49 -5.82 -2.08
CA ALA A 364 -0.67 -7.23 -1.79
C ALA A 364 -0.77 -8.09 -3.07
N ASP A 365 -1.50 -7.64 -4.08
CA ASP A 365 -1.56 -8.34 -5.38
C ASP A 365 -0.19 -8.37 -6.07
N ASN A 366 0.54 -7.25 -6.07
CA ASN A 366 1.87 -7.17 -6.69
C ASN A 366 2.87 -8.11 -5.98
N TRP A 367 2.88 -8.13 -4.66
CA TRP A 367 3.89 -8.84 -3.85
C TRP A 367 3.38 -10.15 -3.24
N ASP A 368 2.23 -10.65 -3.72
CA ASP A 368 1.67 -11.97 -3.39
C ASP A 368 1.34 -12.14 -1.89
N LYS A 369 0.71 -11.12 -1.26
CA LYS A 369 0.30 -11.11 0.14
C LYS A 369 -1.19 -11.39 0.29
N SER A 370 -1.60 -12.12 1.32
CA SER A 370 -3.00 -12.52 1.53
C SER A 370 -3.82 -11.54 2.38
N ALA A 371 -3.16 -10.74 3.21
CA ALA A 371 -3.79 -9.79 4.12
C ALA A 371 -3.34 -8.37 3.83
N VAL A 372 -4.25 -7.41 4.08
CA VAL A 372 -4.03 -5.97 3.99
C VAL A 372 -4.76 -5.32 5.16
N MET A 373 -4.05 -4.56 5.96
CA MET A 373 -4.63 -3.93 7.14
C MET A 373 -4.96 -2.45 6.93
N CYS A 374 -5.86 -1.94 7.78
CA CYS A 374 -6.05 -0.50 7.97
C CYS A 374 -6.09 -0.19 9.46
N GLU A 375 -5.21 0.70 9.92
CA GLU A 375 -5.40 1.43 11.16
C GLU A 375 -6.48 2.48 10.92
N CYS A 376 -7.52 2.54 11.76
CA CYS A 376 -8.66 3.37 11.43
C CYS A 376 -9.39 3.93 12.65
N PHE A 377 -10.11 5.03 12.38
CA PHE A 377 -10.94 5.76 13.34
C PHE A 377 -10.21 6.72 14.27
N GLY A 378 -8.88 6.74 14.30
CA GLY A 378 -8.10 7.63 15.15
C GLY A 378 -8.38 9.10 14.88
N ALA A 379 -8.42 9.91 15.93
CA ALA A 379 -8.66 11.35 15.88
C ALA A 379 -9.98 11.76 15.18
N MET A 380 -11.00 10.89 15.21
CA MET A 380 -12.32 11.14 14.63
C MET A 380 -13.33 11.43 15.75
N GLU A 381 -13.37 12.68 16.21
CA GLU A 381 -14.32 13.10 17.24
C GLU A 381 -15.78 12.95 16.75
N GLY A 382 -16.61 12.34 17.57
CA GLY A 382 -18.05 12.19 17.27
C GLY A 382 -18.39 11.18 16.18
N LEU A 383 -17.49 10.25 15.86
CA LEU A 383 -17.69 9.20 14.86
C LEU A 383 -18.99 8.41 15.14
N THR A 384 -19.90 8.38 14.16
CA THR A 384 -21.19 7.67 14.31
C THR A 384 -21.09 6.20 13.91
N GLU A 385 -22.08 5.40 14.35
CA GLU A 385 -22.21 3.99 13.95
C GLU A 385 -22.29 3.85 12.42
N GLU A 386 -23.09 4.69 11.76
CA GLU A 386 -23.21 4.69 10.30
C GLU A 386 -21.89 4.97 9.59
N GLN A 387 -21.10 5.92 10.10
CA GLN A 387 -19.78 6.24 9.56
C GLN A 387 -18.81 5.08 9.76
N MET A 388 -18.80 4.42 10.93
CA MET A 388 -17.97 3.24 11.16
C MET A 388 -18.24 2.13 10.15
N TYR A 389 -19.52 1.81 9.90
CA TYR A 389 -19.90 0.81 8.90
C TYR A 389 -19.56 1.26 7.46
N ALA A 390 -19.81 2.52 7.12
CA ALA A 390 -19.53 3.05 5.79
C ALA A 390 -18.02 3.00 5.46
N GLU A 391 -17.16 3.41 6.42
CA GLU A 391 -15.70 3.31 6.29
C GLU A 391 -15.25 1.85 6.13
N ALA A 392 -15.69 0.97 7.01
CA ALA A 392 -15.32 -0.45 6.93
C ALA A 392 -15.74 -1.09 5.61
N GLN A 393 -16.93 -0.75 5.09
CA GLN A 393 -17.39 -1.24 3.79
C GLN A 393 -16.54 -0.75 2.62
N ASP A 394 -16.15 0.54 2.63
CA ASP A 394 -15.27 1.11 1.59
C ASP A 394 -13.87 0.48 1.64
N MET A 395 -13.31 0.29 2.84
CA MET A 395 -12.06 -0.45 3.04
C MET A 395 -12.16 -1.86 2.46
N PHE A 396 -13.16 -2.63 2.88
CA PHE A 396 -13.32 -4.03 2.48
C PHE A 396 -13.53 -4.20 0.98
N VAL A 397 -14.38 -3.39 0.36
CA VAL A 397 -14.67 -3.52 -1.06
C VAL A 397 -13.50 -3.14 -1.94
N LYS A 398 -12.59 -2.29 -1.43
CA LYS A 398 -11.33 -1.91 -2.07
C LYS A 398 -10.15 -2.84 -1.71
N GLY A 399 -10.40 -3.93 -0.96
CA GLY A 399 -9.43 -5.00 -0.74
C GLY A 399 -8.70 -4.99 0.60
N ILE A 400 -8.90 -3.99 1.46
CA ILE A 400 -8.50 -4.08 2.89
C ILE A 400 -9.27 -5.24 3.51
N ASN A 401 -8.65 -6.02 4.39
CA ASN A 401 -9.31 -7.19 4.97
C ASN A 401 -8.91 -7.48 6.43
N GLU A 402 -8.13 -6.59 7.04
CA GLU A 402 -7.82 -6.59 8.47
C GLU A 402 -8.02 -5.17 9.02
N ILE A 403 -8.80 -5.04 10.09
CA ILE A 403 -9.14 -3.76 10.71
C ILE A 403 -8.43 -3.64 12.06
N ILE A 404 -7.69 -2.54 12.24
CA ILE A 404 -7.00 -2.18 13.48
C ILE A 404 -7.63 -0.88 14.02
N PRO A 405 -8.65 -0.98 14.90
CA PRO A 405 -9.30 0.21 15.44
C PRO A 405 -8.35 1.05 16.32
N HIS A 406 -8.30 2.32 16.10
CA HIS A 406 -7.64 3.30 16.95
C HIS A 406 -8.71 4.03 17.78
N ALA A 407 -8.85 3.82 19.13
CA ALA A 407 -8.10 2.87 19.92
C ALA A 407 -8.83 2.51 21.22
N VAL A 408 -8.30 1.57 21.94
CA VAL A 408 -8.62 1.33 23.34
C VAL A 408 -7.60 2.05 24.21
N TRP A 409 -8.05 2.81 25.23
CA TRP A 409 -7.18 3.59 26.14
C TRP A 409 -7.17 2.97 27.53
N TYR A 410 -5.99 2.86 28.15
CA TYR A 410 -5.92 2.39 29.54
C TYR A 410 -6.67 3.35 30.48
N ASP A 411 -6.38 4.64 30.39
CA ASP A 411 -7.14 5.69 31.08
C ASP A 411 -8.22 6.26 30.15
N ASP A 412 -9.44 5.76 30.29
CA ASP A 412 -10.63 6.16 29.52
C ASP A 412 -11.15 7.57 29.84
N LYS A 413 -10.54 8.25 30.81
CA LYS A 413 -10.87 9.65 31.16
C LYS A 413 -9.90 10.65 30.53
N ASN A 414 -8.77 10.18 30.01
CA ASN A 414 -7.72 11.00 29.44
C ASN A 414 -7.41 10.57 28.00
N VAL A 415 -8.46 10.43 27.19
CA VAL A 415 -8.35 10.10 25.77
C VAL A 415 -7.81 11.31 25.01
N LYS A 416 -6.71 11.12 24.27
CA LYS A 416 -6.08 12.22 23.50
C LYS A 416 -6.49 12.22 22.04
N PHE A 417 -6.75 11.04 21.48
CA PHE A 417 -7.24 10.85 20.13
C PHE A 417 -8.52 10.04 20.20
N GLU A 418 -9.66 10.73 20.17
CA GLU A 418 -10.96 10.05 20.12
C GLU A 418 -11.13 9.25 18.81
N PRO A 419 -11.95 8.19 18.80
CA PRO A 419 -12.79 7.71 19.88
C PRO A 419 -12.09 6.71 20.83
N GLU A 420 -12.63 6.54 22.05
CA GLU A 420 -12.31 5.44 22.94
C GLU A 420 -13.19 4.24 22.60
N LEU A 421 -12.58 3.20 22.00
CA LEU A 421 -13.31 2.07 21.41
C LEU A 421 -13.32 0.84 22.32
N SER A 422 -13.84 0.98 23.53
CA SER A 422 -14.00 -0.13 24.46
C SER A 422 -15.44 -0.31 24.97
N TRP A 423 -15.66 -1.40 25.70
CA TRP A 423 -16.97 -1.67 26.36
C TRP A 423 -17.36 -0.61 27.40
N ARG A 424 -16.40 0.17 27.91
CA ARG A 424 -16.61 1.20 28.93
C ARG A 424 -17.32 2.43 28.36
N HIS A 425 -17.10 2.71 27.08
CA HIS A 425 -17.68 3.90 26.44
C HIS A 425 -19.21 3.76 26.31
N PRO A 426 -20.00 4.73 26.79
CA PRO A 426 -21.47 4.60 26.86
C PRO A 426 -22.16 4.48 25.49
N TYR A 427 -21.53 4.98 24.42
CA TYR A 427 -22.00 4.87 23.03
C TYR A 427 -21.36 3.70 22.31
N TYR A 428 -20.03 3.67 22.18
CA TYR A 428 -19.34 2.65 21.40
C TYR A 428 -19.45 1.24 22.02
N GLY A 429 -19.48 1.12 23.35
CA GLY A 429 -19.62 -0.18 24.01
C GLY A 429 -20.88 -0.94 23.62
N LYS A 430 -21.94 -0.25 23.15
CA LYS A 430 -23.20 -0.87 22.70
C LYS A 430 -23.13 -1.37 21.25
N ILE A 431 -22.36 -0.70 20.39
CA ILE A 431 -22.30 -1.01 18.95
C ILE A 431 -21.14 -1.95 18.60
N LEU A 432 -20.03 -1.88 19.33
CA LEU A 432 -18.82 -2.66 19.04
C LEU A 432 -19.07 -4.17 18.94
N PRO A 433 -19.87 -4.85 19.77
CA PRO A 433 -20.10 -6.28 19.59
C PRO A 433 -20.69 -6.64 18.22
N SER A 434 -21.64 -5.86 17.72
CA SER A 434 -22.26 -6.06 16.41
C SER A 434 -21.30 -5.68 15.27
N PHE A 435 -20.59 -4.57 15.43
CA PHE A 435 -19.60 -4.12 14.47
C PHE A 435 -18.42 -5.11 14.34
N ASN A 436 -17.88 -5.60 15.46
CA ASN A 436 -16.79 -6.57 15.47
C ASN A 436 -17.22 -7.92 14.87
N ALA A 437 -18.46 -8.33 15.07
CA ALA A 437 -19.02 -9.51 14.42
C ALA A 437 -19.14 -9.31 12.89
N PHE A 438 -19.60 -8.14 12.43
CA PHE A 438 -19.65 -7.78 11.03
C PHE A 438 -18.24 -7.82 10.41
N VAL A 439 -17.26 -7.12 11.01
CA VAL A 439 -15.86 -7.12 10.57
C VAL A 439 -15.32 -8.53 10.47
N SER A 440 -15.52 -9.35 11.50
CA SER A 440 -15.03 -10.73 11.54
C SER A 440 -15.61 -11.59 10.39
N ARG A 441 -16.89 -11.43 10.07
CA ARG A 441 -17.55 -12.16 8.96
C ARG A 441 -16.97 -11.73 7.62
N VAL A 442 -16.84 -10.45 7.37
CA VAL A 442 -16.26 -9.93 6.10
C VAL A 442 -14.80 -10.35 5.95
N SER A 443 -13.98 -10.12 6.97
CA SER A 443 -12.57 -10.51 6.99
C SER A 443 -12.39 -12.02 6.78
N SER A 444 -13.25 -12.85 7.35
CA SER A 444 -13.17 -14.32 7.20
C SER A 444 -13.33 -14.81 5.76
N VAL A 445 -13.98 -14.06 4.91
CA VAL A 445 -14.08 -14.35 3.47
C VAL A 445 -12.93 -13.68 2.71
N LEU A 446 -12.70 -12.38 2.95
CA LEU A 446 -11.76 -11.58 2.15
C LEU A 446 -10.28 -11.91 2.38
N GLN A 447 -9.88 -12.41 3.57
CA GLN A 447 -8.50 -12.88 3.82
C GLN A 447 -8.23 -14.25 3.20
N ARG A 448 -9.24 -14.93 2.70
CA ARG A 448 -9.14 -16.22 2.03
C ARG A 448 -9.43 -16.08 0.55
N GLY A 449 -9.05 -17.08 -0.23
CA GLY A 449 -9.19 -17.04 -1.67
C GLY A 449 -8.23 -16.03 -2.33
N ARG A 450 -8.10 -16.14 -3.63
CA ARG A 450 -7.31 -15.18 -4.41
C ARG A 450 -8.19 -14.02 -4.90
N HIS A 451 -7.64 -12.83 -4.92
CA HIS A 451 -8.27 -11.69 -5.60
C HIS A 451 -8.32 -11.93 -7.12
N VAL A 452 -9.42 -11.56 -7.76
CA VAL A 452 -9.61 -11.63 -9.21
C VAL A 452 -9.86 -10.24 -9.75
N SER A 453 -8.99 -9.81 -10.66
CA SER A 453 -9.12 -8.55 -11.38
C SER A 453 -8.73 -8.73 -12.85
N HIS A 454 -9.50 -8.16 -13.76
CA HIS A 454 -9.26 -8.18 -15.20
C HIS A 454 -8.68 -6.87 -15.74
N ILE A 455 -8.65 -5.83 -14.92
CA ILE A 455 -8.16 -4.50 -15.26
C ILE A 455 -6.92 -4.21 -14.40
N ALA A 456 -5.80 -3.88 -15.05
CA ALA A 456 -4.64 -3.27 -14.42
C ALA A 456 -4.62 -1.78 -14.72
N VAL A 457 -4.40 -0.96 -13.70
CA VAL A 457 -4.06 0.46 -13.84
C VAL A 457 -2.56 0.58 -13.58
N LEU A 458 -1.78 0.96 -14.59
CA LEU A 458 -0.34 1.07 -14.43
C LEU A 458 0.00 2.19 -13.45
N TYR A 459 0.71 1.84 -12.38
CA TYR A 459 1.15 2.80 -11.37
C TYR A 459 2.25 3.71 -11.95
N PRO A 460 2.05 5.04 -12.01
CA PRO A 460 2.89 5.95 -12.79
C PRO A 460 4.18 6.38 -12.05
N ILE A 461 4.78 5.50 -11.26
CA ILE A 461 5.88 5.87 -10.35
C ILE A 461 7.10 6.43 -11.05
N GLU A 462 7.43 5.96 -12.27
CA GLU A 462 8.55 6.46 -13.05
C GLU A 462 8.36 7.94 -13.41
N GLY A 463 7.13 8.33 -13.81
CA GLY A 463 6.78 9.72 -14.08
C GLY A 463 6.74 10.58 -12.81
N LEU A 464 6.25 10.03 -11.69
CA LEU A 464 6.22 10.73 -10.41
C LEU A 464 7.64 11.01 -9.89
N HIS A 465 8.55 10.04 -9.96
CA HIS A 465 9.97 10.24 -9.66
C HIS A 465 10.61 11.31 -10.55
N ALA A 466 10.35 11.26 -11.87
CA ALA A 466 10.91 12.19 -12.83
C ALA A 466 10.53 13.67 -12.54
N GLN A 467 9.39 13.89 -11.92
CA GLN A 467 8.87 15.24 -11.58
C GLN A 467 9.33 15.73 -10.20
N TYR A 468 9.76 14.82 -9.30
CA TYR A 468 10.07 15.18 -7.92
C TYR A 468 11.44 15.85 -7.80
N LYS A 469 11.48 16.98 -7.11
CA LYS A 469 12.72 17.69 -6.72
C LYS A 469 12.72 17.93 -5.22
N PHE A 470 13.89 17.87 -4.61
CA PHE A 470 14.06 18.29 -3.23
C PHE A 470 13.77 19.79 -3.09
N LEU A 471 13.16 20.18 -1.98
CA LEU A 471 12.92 21.57 -1.68
C LEU A 471 14.23 22.22 -1.16
N GLU A 472 14.53 23.45 -1.60
CA GLU A 472 15.76 24.16 -1.21
C GLU A 472 15.66 24.75 0.20
N ASP A 473 14.47 25.18 0.63
CA ASP A 473 14.25 25.85 1.90
C ASP A 473 13.87 24.92 3.05
N ASP A 474 14.46 25.19 4.22
CA ASP A 474 14.10 24.55 5.48
C ASP A 474 12.71 24.99 6.01
N ASP A 475 12.13 26.07 5.44
CA ASP A 475 10.76 26.53 5.69
C ASP A 475 9.73 25.65 4.93
N LEU A 476 9.68 24.40 5.32
CA LEU A 476 8.67 23.52 4.82
C LEU A 476 7.34 23.78 5.49
N ASP A 477 6.48 24.33 4.71
CA ASP A 477 5.07 24.19 4.92
C ASP A 477 4.72 22.70 4.83
N ILE A 478 4.57 22.05 5.98
CA ILE A 478 4.14 20.64 6.08
C ILE A 478 2.88 20.43 5.23
N SER A 479 2.03 21.46 5.10
CA SER A 479 0.86 21.43 4.22
C SER A 479 1.20 21.17 2.76
N ALA A 480 2.40 21.52 2.29
CA ALA A 480 2.83 21.22 0.91
C ALA A 480 3.12 19.71 0.69
N TYR A 481 3.51 18.99 1.73
CA TYR A 481 3.61 17.52 1.68
C TYR A 481 2.23 16.87 1.73
N TYR A 482 1.38 17.30 2.65
CA TYR A 482 0.00 16.83 2.74
C TYR A 482 -0.83 17.16 1.48
N ALA A 483 -0.42 18.16 0.68
CA ALA A 483 -1.01 18.43 -0.63
C ALA A 483 -0.56 17.47 -1.75
N GLY A 484 0.11 16.36 -1.42
CA GLY A 484 0.45 15.31 -2.37
C GLY A 484 1.77 15.52 -3.12
N GLY A 485 2.64 16.42 -2.63
CA GLY A 485 3.92 16.73 -3.28
C GLY A 485 3.74 17.46 -4.61
N LYS A 486 4.85 17.66 -5.33
CA LYS A 486 4.81 18.26 -6.68
C LYS A 486 4.42 17.17 -7.70
N TYR A 487 3.26 17.32 -8.31
CA TYR A 487 2.81 16.52 -9.45
C TYR A 487 2.03 17.41 -10.43
N VAL A 488 1.94 16.99 -11.67
CA VAL A 488 1.08 17.64 -12.64
C VAL A 488 -0.32 17.05 -12.57
N LYS A 489 -1.34 17.87 -12.80
CA LYS A 489 -2.75 17.44 -12.72
C LYS A 489 -3.12 16.29 -13.68
N GLU A 490 -2.31 16.12 -14.72
CA GLU A 490 -2.42 15.01 -15.67
C GLU A 490 -1.98 13.66 -15.11
N ASN A 491 -1.34 13.62 -13.93
CA ASN A 491 -1.10 12.37 -13.18
C ASN A 491 -2.40 11.91 -12.50
N ASP A 492 -3.32 11.44 -13.29
CA ASP A 492 -4.72 11.20 -12.96
C ASP A 492 -5.03 9.80 -12.43
N TYR A 493 -4.02 9.03 -12.05
CA TYR A 493 -4.19 7.60 -11.75
C TYR A 493 -5.20 7.31 -10.63
N GLN A 494 -5.27 8.16 -9.59
CA GLN A 494 -6.25 8.02 -8.51
C GLN A 494 -7.68 8.34 -9.01
N ASP A 495 -7.85 9.39 -9.82
CA ASP A 495 -9.14 9.75 -10.40
C ASP A 495 -9.63 8.67 -11.39
N VAL A 496 -8.71 8.11 -12.17
CA VAL A 496 -8.96 6.97 -13.07
C VAL A 496 -9.41 5.75 -12.26
N GLY A 497 -8.72 5.42 -11.18
CA GLY A 497 -9.07 4.31 -10.30
C GLY A 497 -10.45 4.45 -9.68
N GLU A 498 -10.75 5.59 -9.08
CA GLU A 498 -12.08 5.87 -8.49
C GLU A 498 -13.19 5.83 -9.56
N TYR A 499 -12.92 6.34 -10.77
CA TYR A 499 -13.87 6.26 -11.87
C TYR A 499 -14.15 4.82 -12.29
N ILE A 500 -13.12 4.01 -12.50
CA ILE A 500 -13.26 2.59 -12.85
C ILE A 500 -14.09 1.87 -11.79
N PHE A 501 -13.79 2.13 -10.51
CA PHE A 501 -14.39 1.41 -9.40
C PHE A 501 -15.86 1.78 -9.18
N TYR A 502 -16.17 3.05 -8.92
CA TYR A 502 -17.50 3.48 -8.50
C TYR A 502 -18.40 4.07 -9.59
N LYS A 503 -17.83 4.42 -10.75
CA LYS A 503 -18.62 4.95 -11.88
C LYS A 503 -18.79 3.92 -12.99
N ALA A 504 -17.71 3.21 -13.33
CA ALA A 504 -17.76 2.15 -14.35
C ALA A 504 -18.10 0.76 -13.75
N ASN A 505 -18.07 0.62 -12.41
CA ASN A 505 -18.40 -0.59 -11.66
C ASN A 505 -17.52 -1.80 -12.02
N HIS A 506 -16.20 -1.57 -12.06
CA HIS A 506 -15.22 -2.63 -12.27
C HIS A 506 -14.14 -2.59 -11.20
N ASP A 507 -13.76 -3.76 -10.70
CA ASP A 507 -12.58 -3.89 -9.86
C ASP A 507 -11.31 -3.85 -10.71
N PHE A 508 -10.19 -3.43 -10.10
CA PHE A 508 -8.91 -3.29 -10.77
C PHE A 508 -7.74 -3.48 -9.78
N THR A 509 -6.52 -3.60 -10.32
CA THR A 509 -5.27 -3.60 -9.55
C THR A 509 -4.38 -2.47 -10.06
N TYR A 510 -3.78 -1.67 -9.18
CA TYR A 510 -2.63 -0.85 -9.56
C TYR A 510 -1.42 -1.77 -9.77
N LEU A 511 -0.95 -1.83 -11.02
CA LEU A 511 0.17 -2.70 -11.40
C LEU A 511 1.48 -1.93 -11.38
N HIS A 512 2.43 -2.38 -10.57
CA HIS A 512 3.76 -1.77 -10.50
C HIS A 512 4.57 -2.08 -11.76
N PRO A 513 5.32 -1.09 -12.34
CA PRO A 513 6.13 -1.31 -13.54
C PRO A 513 7.15 -2.45 -13.43
N ASP A 514 7.77 -2.64 -12.26
CA ASP A 514 8.70 -3.76 -12.04
C ASP A 514 8.00 -5.12 -12.21
N ARG A 515 6.76 -5.24 -11.73
CA ARG A 515 5.99 -6.49 -11.89
C ARG A 515 5.58 -6.71 -13.34
N LEU A 516 5.10 -5.64 -13.99
CA LEU A 516 4.74 -5.67 -15.41
C LEU A 516 5.89 -6.18 -16.26
N THR A 517 7.11 -5.70 -16.02
CA THR A 517 8.27 -5.92 -16.91
C THR A 517 9.06 -7.20 -16.61
N ARG A 518 8.95 -7.75 -15.38
CA ARG A 518 9.80 -8.88 -14.93
C ARG A 518 9.03 -10.18 -14.71
N ASP A 519 7.82 -10.10 -14.16
CA ASP A 519 7.14 -11.25 -13.57
C ASP A 519 5.75 -11.49 -14.14
N THR A 520 5.62 -11.35 -15.46
CA THR A 520 4.36 -11.59 -16.18
C THR A 520 4.52 -12.60 -17.31
N GLU A 521 3.39 -13.14 -17.74
CA GLU A 521 3.24 -13.96 -18.94
C GLU A 521 2.12 -13.39 -19.82
N ILE A 522 2.36 -13.20 -21.10
CA ILE A 522 1.36 -12.71 -22.05
C ILE A 522 0.90 -13.84 -22.96
N LYS A 523 -0.41 -14.15 -22.94
CA LYS A 523 -1.00 -15.20 -23.76
C LYS A 523 -2.47 -14.94 -24.02
N ASN A 524 -2.91 -15.10 -25.26
CA ASN A 524 -4.34 -15.04 -25.67
C ASN A 524 -5.07 -13.76 -25.24
N GLY A 525 -4.39 -12.61 -25.25
CA GLY A 525 -4.97 -11.33 -24.84
C GLY A 525 -4.99 -11.08 -23.33
N TYR A 526 -4.35 -11.94 -22.56
CA TYR A 526 -4.17 -11.77 -21.11
C TYR A 526 -2.72 -11.56 -20.75
N LEU A 527 -2.48 -10.69 -19.79
CA LEU A 527 -1.22 -10.55 -19.06
C LEU A 527 -1.43 -11.08 -17.64
N THR A 528 -0.71 -12.15 -17.30
CA THR A 528 -0.89 -12.85 -16.03
C THR A 528 0.33 -12.66 -15.13
N LEU A 529 0.11 -12.31 -13.84
CA LEU A 529 1.17 -12.25 -12.84
C LEU A 529 1.66 -13.67 -12.48
N LYS A 530 2.99 -13.82 -12.39
CA LYS A 530 3.65 -15.07 -11.96
C LYS A 530 3.72 -15.18 -10.43
N ASN A 531 2.59 -14.97 -9.77
CA ASN A 531 2.43 -15.11 -8.33
C ASN A 531 2.01 -16.53 -7.95
N SER A 532 2.17 -16.88 -6.68
CA SER A 532 1.68 -18.17 -6.15
C SER A 532 0.19 -18.10 -5.82
N LEU A 533 -0.24 -17.05 -5.11
CA LEU A 533 -1.61 -16.80 -4.67
C LEU A 533 -2.37 -15.95 -5.69
N HIS A 534 -1.95 -14.70 -5.90
CA HIS A 534 -2.65 -13.72 -6.74
C HIS A 534 -2.22 -13.81 -8.21
N LYS A 535 -2.76 -14.76 -8.95
CA LYS A 535 -2.52 -14.96 -10.39
C LYS A 535 -3.50 -14.13 -11.22
N ASN A 536 -3.53 -12.82 -10.98
CA ASN A 536 -4.41 -11.93 -11.75
C ASN A 536 -4.06 -11.96 -13.23
N ALA A 537 -5.10 -12.06 -14.07
CA ALA A 537 -5.00 -12.16 -15.53
C ALA A 537 -5.72 -10.98 -16.15
N TYR A 538 -4.97 -9.95 -16.49
CA TYR A 538 -5.51 -8.69 -17.01
C TYR A 538 -5.76 -8.80 -18.50
N SER A 539 -6.97 -8.44 -18.95
CA SER A 539 -7.34 -8.27 -20.36
C SER A 539 -7.28 -6.80 -20.79
N VAL A 540 -7.25 -5.89 -19.81
CA VAL A 540 -7.16 -4.43 -20.00
C VAL A 540 -6.01 -3.89 -19.14
N ILE A 541 -5.17 -3.03 -19.74
CA ILE A 541 -4.18 -2.23 -19.00
C ILE A 541 -4.44 -0.75 -19.30
N VAL A 542 -4.63 0.04 -18.24
CA VAL A 542 -4.77 1.48 -18.32
C VAL A 542 -3.41 2.12 -18.04
N LEU A 543 -2.84 2.77 -19.05
CA LEU A 543 -1.64 3.59 -18.95
C LEU A 543 -2.09 4.99 -18.52
N THR A 544 -2.01 5.29 -17.25
CA THR A 544 -2.41 6.59 -16.68
C THR A 544 -1.45 7.71 -17.06
N GLY A 545 -1.89 8.94 -16.93
CA GLY A 545 -1.13 10.11 -17.32
C GLY A 545 0.25 10.18 -16.71
N GLN A 546 1.27 9.96 -17.53
CA GLN A 546 2.69 10.13 -17.18
C GLN A 546 3.49 10.48 -18.43
N ASP A 547 4.46 11.38 -18.28
CA ASP A 547 5.32 11.83 -19.37
C ASP A 547 6.60 11.00 -19.52
N THR A 548 7.00 10.33 -18.46
CA THR A 548 8.23 9.52 -18.37
C THR A 548 7.89 8.07 -18.07
N VAL A 549 8.46 7.15 -18.86
CA VAL A 549 8.23 5.70 -18.74
C VAL A 549 9.43 4.91 -19.24
N SER A 550 9.67 3.70 -18.71
CA SER A 550 10.72 2.85 -19.27
C SER A 550 10.33 2.34 -20.68
N PRO A 551 11.28 2.29 -21.62
CA PRO A 551 11.05 1.64 -22.91
C PRO A 551 10.52 0.23 -22.76
N LYS A 552 11.00 -0.51 -21.74
CA LYS A 552 10.57 -1.89 -21.47
C LYS A 552 9.08 -1.99 -21.16
N THR A 553 8.52 -1.05 -20.42
CA THR A 553 7.08 -0.95 -20.17
C THR A 553 6.29 -0.88 -21.48
N LEU A 554 6.67 0.02 -22.40
CA LEU A 554 5.99 0.17 -23.70
C LEU A 554 6.18 -1.04 -24.62
N GLU A 555 7.33 -1.72 -24.57
CA GLU A 555 7.56 -2.98 -25.29
C GLU A 555 6.57 -4.07 -24.82
N VAL A 556 6.41 -4.24 -23.51
CA VAL A 556 5.48 -5.20 -22.92
C VAL A 556 4.03 -4.85 -23.29
N LEU A 557 3.64 -3.58 -23.20
CA LEU A 557 2.31 -3.13 -23.63
C LEU A 557 2.06 -3.36 -25.11
N SER A 558 3.06 -3.14 -25.97
CA SER A 558 2.97 -3.40 -27.40
C SER A 558 2.82 -4.89 -27.72
N GLU A 559 3.53 -5.75 -26.99
CA GLU A 559 3.36 -7.20 -27.10
C GLU A 559 1.99 -7.66 -26.62
N PHE A 560 1.52 -7.13 -25.48
CA PHE A 560 0.21 -7.43 -24.93
C PHE A 560 -0.92 -7.13 -25.94
N VAL A 561 -0.88 -5.95 -26.58
CA VAL A 561 -1.86 -5.58 -27.59
C VAL A 561 -1.75 -6.49 -28.83
N ARG A 562 -0.55 -6.83 -29.30
CA ARG A 562 -0.36 -7.77 -30.41
C ARG A 562 -0.94 -9.16 -30.11
N CYS A 563 -0.90 -9.59 -28.84
CA CYS A 563 -1.47 -10.86 -28.40
C CYS A 563 -3.00 -10.80 -28.15
N GLY A 564 -3.66 -9.65 -28.36
CA GLY A 564 -5.10 -9.51 -28.28
C GLY A 564 -5.62 -8.71 -27.09
N GLY A 565 -4.75 -8.19 -26.23
CA GLY A 565 -5.09 -7.35 -25.08
C GLY A 565 -5.53 -5.95 -25.46
N THR A 566 -6.07 -5.21 -24.50
CA THR A 566 -6.50 -3.81 -24.66
C THR A 566 -5.66 -2.90 -23.78
N VAL A 567 -5.04 -1.87 -24.38
CA VAL A 567 -4.35 -0.79 -23.67
C VAL A 567 -5.14 0.51 -23.84
N ILE A 568 -5.32 1.24 -22.75
CA ILE A 568 -6.03 2.53 -22.74
C ILE A 568 -5.09 3.56 -22.08
N ALA A 569 -4.58 4.53 -22.86
CA ALA A 569 -3.86 5.65 -22.29
C ALA A 569 -4.83 6.76 -21.91
N THR A 570 -4.60 7.42 -20.75
CA THR A 570 -5.37 8.58 -20.30
C THR A 570 -4.50 9.82 -20.23
N SER A 571 -5.10 10.99 -20.36
CA SER A 571 -4.55 12.32 -20.07
C SER A 571 -3.38 12.77 -20.93
N ILE A 572 -2.22 12.13 -20.85
CA ILE A 572 -1.02 12.41 -21.66
C ILE A 572 -0.38 11.11 -22.14
N LEU A 573 0.35 11.20 -23.24
CA LEU A 573 1.20 10.10 -23.73
C LEU A 573 2.65 10.33 -23.30
N PRO A 574 3.41 9.27 -22.96
CA PRO A 574 4.81 9.38 -22.62
C PRO A 574 5.65 10.00 -23.74
N LYS A 575 6.57 10.90 -23.36
CA LYS A 575 7.53 11.57 -24.26
C LYS A 575 8.98 11.29 -23.89
N HIS A 576 9.21 10.99 -22.61
CA HIS A 576 10.54 10.79 -22.04
C HIS A 576 10.73 9.35 -21.58
N ALA A 577 11.97 8.92 -21.64
CA ALA A 577 12.40 7.63 -21.11
C ALA A 577 12.92 7.77 -19.67
N SER A 578 12.66 6.79 -18.82
CA SER A 578 13.36 6.65 -17.54
C SER A 578 14.80 6.11 -17.69
N GLU A 579 15.26 5.95 -18.92
CA GLU A 579 16.61 5.50 -19.29
C GLU A 579 17.30 6.54 -20.20
N LYS A 580 18.60 6.76 -19.97
CA LYS A 580 19.38 7.78 -20.69
C LYS A 580 19.35 7.61 -22.21
N GLY A 581 19.03 8.71 -22.91
CA GLY A 581 19.11 8.80 -24.37
C GLY A 581 18.10 7.94 -25.12
N LYS A 582 17.02 7.49 -24.45
CA LYS A 582 15.98 6.62 -25.04
C LYS A 582 14.69 7.36 -25.43
N ASP A 583 14.62 8.69 -25.31
CA ASP A 583 13.39 9.46 -25.60
C ASP A 583 12.88 9.23 -27.02
N ALA A 584 13.76 9.25 -28.01
CA ALA A 584 13.39 8.97 -29.40
C ALA A 584 12.81 7.55 -29.58
N TYR A 585 13.30 6.59 -28.81
CA TYR A 585 12.79 5.23 -28.83
C TYR A 585 11.40 5.13 -28.16
N VAL A 586 11.22 5.79 -27.01
CA VAL A 586 9.89 5.92 -26.37
C VAL A 586 8.90 6.57 -27.31
N ALA A 587 9.24 7.69 -27.95
CA ALA A 587 8.36 8.35 -28.93
C ALA A 587 7.98 7.43 -30.12
N GLN A 588 8.92 6.61 -30.61
CA GLN A 588 8.62 5.62 -31.65
C GLN A 588 7.66 4.53 -31.14
N LEU A 589 7.88 3.96 -29.95
CA LEU A 589 7.02 2.95 -29.36
C LEU A 589 5.59 3.48 -29.13
N VAL A 590 5.45 4.71 -28.64
CA VAL A 590 4.14 5.38 -28.46
C VAL A 590 3.42 5.50 -29.80
N LYS A 591 4.12 5.99 -30.84
CA LYS A 591 3.56 6.11 -32.18
C LYS A 591 3.16 4.74 -32.77
N ASP A 592 3.96 3.71 -32.54
CA ASP A 592 3.68 2.36 -32.99
C ASP A 592 2.50 1.75 -32.25
N LEU A 593 2.36 2.02 -30.94
CA LEU A 593 1.26 1.51 -30.13
C LEU A 593 -0.05 2.25 -30.39
N PHE A 594 -0.06 3.58 -30.34
CA PHE A 594 -1.28 4.39 -30.42
C PHE A 594 -1.59 4.97 -31.80
N GLY A 595 -0.62 5.01 -32.74
CA GLY A 595 -0.77 5.61 -34.06
C GLY A 595 -0.70 7.14 -34.06
N ILE A 596 -0.34 7.73 -32.93
CA ILE A 596 -0.24 9.17 -32.68
C ILE A 596 0.96 9.42 -31.78
N SER A 597 1.49 10.65 -31.79
CA SER A 597 2.63 11.04 -30.95
C SER A 597 2.23 11.92 -29.77
N GLU A 598 1.01 12.46 -29.78
CA GLU A 598 0.48 13.33 -28.72
C GLU A 598 -0.97 12.95 -28.42
N MET A 599 -1.41 13.28 -27.19
CA MET A 599 -2.78 13.03 -26.78
C MET A 599 -3.75 13.84 -27.69
N PRO A 600 -4.75 13.18 -28.30
CA PRO A 600 -5.68 13.85 -29.21
C PRO A 600 -6.77 14.60 -28.43
N GLU A 601 -7.44 15.56 -29.06
CA GLU A 601 -8.60 16.29 -28.47
C GLU A 601 -9.84 15.37 -28.29
N SER A 602 -9.93 14.27 -29.01
CA SER A 602 -11.02 13.29 -28.92
C SER A 602 -10.45 11.88 -28.89
N THR A 603 -11.17 10.98 -28.22
CA THR A 603 -10.77 9.57 -28.09
C THR A 603 -10.43 8.93 -29.43
N LYS A 604 -9.25 8.33 -29.51
CA LYS A 604 -8.73 7.61 -30.69
C LYS A 604 -8.52 6.14 -30.37
N LYS A 605 -8.74 5.30 -31.41
CA LYS A 605 -8.46 3.86 -31.34
C LYS A 605 -7.50 3.45 -32.43
N LYS A 606 -6.54 2.61 -32.11
CA LYS A 606 -5.73 1.85 -33.08
C LYS A 606 -5.91 0.36 -32.83
N THR A 607 -6.14 -0.39 -33.89
CA THR A 607 -6.35 -1.85 -33.85
C THR A 607 -5.06 -2.58 -34.20
N HIS A 608 -4.74 -3.64 -33.47
CA HIS A 608 -3.57 -4.49 -33.64
C HIS A 608 -4.03 -5.96 -33.71
N GLY A 609 -4.52 -6.38 -34.87
CA GLY A 609 -5.12 -7.71 -35.01
C GLY A 609 -6.37 -7.86 -34.14
N LYS A 610 -6.29 -8.71 -33.10
CA LYS A 610 -7.38 -8.91 -32.12
C LYS A 610 -7.34 -7.89 -30.96
N GLY A 611 -6.21 -7.25 -30.72
CA GLY A 611 -6.04 -6.28 -29.64
C GLY A 611 -6.27 -4.84 -30.10
N SER A 612 -6.27 -3.91 -29.15
CA SER A 612 -6.48 -2.49 -29.42
C SER A 612 -5.76 -1.58 -28.42
N ALA A 613 -5.31 -0.42 -28.92
CA ALA A 613 -4.82 0.68 -28.12
C ALA A 613 -5.74 1.89 -28.26
N TRP A 614 -6.06 2.55 -27.16
CA TRP A 614 -6.92 3.70 -27.09
C TRP A 614 -6.19 4.87 -26.44
N ALA A 615 -6.47 6.08 -26.90
CA ALA A 615 -6.03 7.32 -26.27
C ALA A 615 -7.25 8.14 -25.87
N VAL A 616 -7.40 8.41 -24.57
CA VAL A 616 -8.53 9.13 -23.96
C VAL A 616 -8.01 10.44 -23.41
N PRO A 617 -8.52 11.61 -23.88
CA PRO A 617 -8.04 12.92 -23.42
C PRO A 617 -8.25 13.15 -21.92
N PHE A 618 -7.45 14.06 -21.35
CA PHE A 618 -7.61 14.49 -19.97
C PHE A 618 -9.05 14.96 -19.67
N GLY A 619 -9.60 14.53 -18.53
CA GLY A 619 -10.96 14.83 -18.09
C GLY A 619 -12.08 14.07 -18.82
N ALA A 620 -11.76 13.24 -19.83
CA ALA A 620 -12.76 12.50 -20.59
C ALA A 620 -13.03 11.07 -20.03
N LEU A 621 -13.08 10.90 -18.70
CA LEU A 621 -13.24 9.60 -18.06
C LEU A 621 -14.52 8.87 -18.46
N SER A 622 -15.58 9.59 -18.88
CA SER A 622 -16.79 8.98 -19.41
C SER A 622 -16.53 8.15 -20.68
N GLU A 623 -15.51 8.51 -21.49
CA GLU A 623 -15.11 7.73 -22.66
C GLU A 623 -14.41 6.42 -22.23
N LEU A 624 -13.61 6.46 -21.15
CA LEU A 624 -13.05 5.25 -20.52
C LEU A 624 -14.18 4.30 -20.12
N GLY A 625 -15.21 4.78 -19.43
CA GLY A 625 -16.36 3.98 -19.03
C GLY A 625 -17.09 3.36 -20.23
N LYS A 626 -17.25 4.10 -21.35
CA LYS A 626 -17.84 3.59 -22.59
C LYS A 626 -16.97 2.52 -23.26
N ILE A 627 -15.65 2.59 -23.15
CA ILE A 627 -14.76 1.55 -23.67
C ILE A 627 -14.92 0.30 -22.81
N LEU A 628 -14.84 0.42 -21.49
CA LEU A 628 -14.96 -0.71 -20.56
C LEU A 628 -16.32 -1.41 -20.67
N SER A 629 -17.42 -0.69 -20.83
CA SER A 629 -18.77 -1.27 -20.97
C SER A 629 -18.97 -2.15 -22.23
N ARG A 630 -18.05 -2.08 -23.20
CA ARG A 630 -18.06 -2.93 -24.41
C ARG A 630 -17.26 -4.23 -24.24
N LEU A 631 -16.56 -4.36 -23.13
CA LEU A 631 -15.74 -5.52 -22.81
C LEU A 631 -16.51 -6.45 -21.87
N THR A 632 -16.08 -7.69 -21.83
CA THR A 632 -16.72 -8.72 -21.02
C THR A 632 -15.82 -9.04 -19.83
N PHE A 633 -16.40 -8.99 -18.64
CA PHE A 633 -15.74 -9.29 -17.38
C PHE A 633 -16.46 -10.41 -16.63
N ASP A 634 -15.90 -10.83 -15.50
CA ASP A 634 -16.42 -11.89 -14.61
C ASP A 634 -17.77 -11.56 -13.98
N LEU A 635 -17.96 -10.29 -13.60
CA LEU A 635 -19.23 -9.73 -13.15
C LEU A 635 -19.69 -8.63 -14.12
N MET A 636 -20.93 -8.74 -14.58
CA MET A 636 -21.57 -7.72 -15.42
C MET A 636 -22.83 -7.19 -14.73
N LEU A 637 -23.00 -5.87 -14.72
CA LEU A 637 -24.21 -5.20 -14.30
C LEU A 637 -25.08 -4.86 -15.51
N ASP A 638 -26.41 -4.89 -15.35
CA ASP A 638 -27.37 -4.48 -16.40
C ASP A 638 -27.19 -3.02 -16.83
N ARG A 639 -26.66 -2.18 -15.96
CA ARG A 639 -26.31 -0.78 -16.19
C ARG A 639 -25.20 -0.32 -15.25
N GLN A 640 -24.42 0.65 -15.69
CA GLN A 640 -23.49 1.36 -14.80
C GLN A 640 -24.32 2.10 -13.72
N THR A 641 -23.95 1.93 -12.47
CA THR A 641 -24.65 2.49 -11.31
C THR A 641 -23.63 3.09 -10.37
N GLU A 642 -23.61 4.41 -10.28
CA GLU A 642 -22.70 5.14 -9.39
C GLU A 642 -22.85 4.68 -7.95
N GLY A 643 -21.76 4.57 -7.22
CA GLY A 643 -21.73 4.20 -5.80
C GLY A 643 -21.89 2.69 -5.52
N ILE A 644 -21.96 1.86 -6.56
CA ILE A 644 -21.87 0.41 -6.44
C ILE A 644 -20.43 -0.01 -6.70
N GLY A 645 -19.83 -0.70 -5.74
CA GLY A 645 -18.52 -1.34 -5.85
C GLY A 645 -18.59 -2.83 -5.53
N TYR A 646 -17.61 -3.58 -6.04
CA TYR A 646 -17.46 -4.99 -5.69
C TYR A 646 -16.00 -5.42 -5.67
N VAL A 647 -15.72 -6.49 -4.93
CA VAL A 647 -14.46 -7.23 -5.00
C VAL A 647 -14.75 -8.72 -5.19
N HIS A 648 -14.04 -9.37 -6.10
CA HIS A 648 -14.16 -10.79 -6.39
C HIS A 648 -13.04 -11.60 -5.75
N LYS A 649 -13.40 -12.65 -5.01
CA LYS A 649 -12.48 -13.64 -4.42
C LYS A 649 -12.79 -15.02 -4.98
N SER A 650 -11.80 -15.66 -5.61
CA SER A 650 -11.89 -17.02 -6.15
C SER A 650 -11.27 -18.04 -5.19
N PHE A 651 -11.99 -19.12 -4.98
CA PHE A 651 -11.63 -20.24 -4.12
C PHE A 651 -11.47 -21.55 -4.93
N PRO A 652 -10.85 -22.60 -4.42
CA PRO A 652 -10.72 -23.85 -5.16
C PRO A 652 -12.05 -24.47 -5.63
N ALA A 653 -13.14 -24.27 -4.86
CA ALA A 653 -14.45 -24.84 -5.15
C ALA A 653 -15.59 -23.82 -5.21
N GLY A 654 -15.30 -22.54 -5.20
CA GLY A 654 -16.33 -21.49 -5.21
C GLY A 654 -15.80 -20.12 -5.58
N GLU A 655 -16.72 -19.18 -5.78
CA GLU A 655 -16.48 -17.78 -6.07
C GLU A 655 -17.29 -16.94 -5.09
N ALA A 656 -16.72 -15.83 -4.59
CA ALA A 656 -17.40 -14.90 -3.70
C ALA A 656 -17.24 -13.47 -4.21
N TYR A 657 -18.36 -12.77 -4.35
CA TYR A 657 -18.43 -11.37 -4.74
C TYR A 657 -18.96 -10.57 -3.55
N TYR A 658 -18.14 -9.70 -2.98
CA TYR A 658 -18.56 -8.76 -1.96
C TYR A 658 -19.01 -7.47 -2.65
N LEU A 659 -20.29 -7.14 -2.52
CA LEU A 659 -20.92 -5.97 -3.12
C LEU A 659 -21.26 -4.94 -2.06
N VAL A 660 -21.03 -3.67 -2.37
CA VAL A 660 -21.34 -2.52 -1.51
C VAL A 660 -22.18 -1.51 -2.27
N ASN A 661 -23.22 -1.03 -1.61
CA ASN A 661 -24.04 0.12 -2.05
C ASN A 661 -23.74 1.32 -1.12
N ARG A 662 -23.06 2.33 -1.64
CA ARG A 662 -22.74 3.58 -0.92
C ARG A 662 -23.85 4.65 -1.06
N ASN A 663 -24.91 4.36 -1.81
CA ASN A 663 -26.00 5.31 -2.00
C ASN A 663 -26.93 5.34 -0.77
N GLU A 664 -27.55 6.49 -0.54
CA GLU A 664 -28.56 6.69 0.49
C GLU A 664 -29.91 6.03 0.16
N THR A 665 -30.01 5.40 -1.00
CA THR A 665 -31.20 4.69 -1.47
C THR A 665 -30.88 3.24 -1.80
N ALA A 666 -31.88 2.36 -1.68
CA ALA A 666 -31.73 0.98 -2.12
C ALA A 666 -31.56 0.90 -3.64
N VAL A 667 -30.60 0.09 -4.08
CA VAL A 667 -30.33 -0.11 -5.51
C VAL A 667 -30.71 -1.54 -5.88
N ARG A 668 -31.57 -1.66 -6.92
CA ARG A 668 -31.90 -2.94 -7.52
C ARG A 668 -31.11 -3.11 -8.82
N LEU A 669 -30.38 -4.21 -8.92
CA LEU A 669 -29.49 -4.55 -10.03
C LEU A 669 -29.85 -5.92 -10.60
N THR A 670 -29.64 -6.09 -11.90
CA THR A 670 -29.48 -7.40 -12.50
C THR A 670 -28.01 -7.67 -12.71
N LEU A 671 -27.52 -8.72 -12.09
CA LEU A 671 -26.12 -9.14 -12.12
C LEU A 671 -25.97 -10.40 -12.94
N THR A 672 -24.91 -10.50 -13.73
CA THR A 672 -24.53 -11.73 -14.44
C THR A 672 -23.12 -12.13 -14.02
N LEU A 673 -23.00 -13.27 -13.35
CA LEU A 673 -21.72 -13.91 -13.01
C LEU A 673 -21.32 -14.84 -14.16
N ARG A 674 -20.15 -14.60 -14.73
CA ARG A 674 -19.62 -15.41 -15.84
C ARG A 674 -18.65 -16.47 -15.37
N GLU A 675 -17.96 -16.22 -14.27
CA GLU A 675 -17.12 -17.19 -13.58
C GLU A 675 -17.90 -17.78 -12.41
N THR A 676 -18.43 -18.98 -12.58
CA THR A 676 -19.15 -19.72 -11.56
C THR A 676 -18.69 -21.16 -11.54
N ARG A 677 -18.72 -21.77 -10.34
CA ARG A 677 -18.38 -23.22 -10.16
C ARG A 677 -19.60 -24.11 -10.29
N GLY A 678 -20.71 -23.55 -10.77
CA GLY A 678 -22.01 -24.25 -10.85
C GLY A 678 -22.71 -24.35 -9.49
N GLY A 679 -23.96 -24.76 -9.51
CA GLY A 679 -24.77 -24.90 -8.29
C GLY A 679 -25.62 -23.66 -7.96
N ASP A 680 -26.26 -23.71 -6.80
CA ASP A 680 -27.12 -22.63 -6.30
C ASP A 680 -26.31 -21.40 -5.92
N LEU A 681 -26.80 -20.22 -6.28
CA LEU A 681 -26.28 -18.96 -5.76
C LEU A 681 -26.80 -18.71 -4.36
N THR A 682 -25.94 -18.12 -3.53
CA THR A 682 -26.23 -17.81 -2.14
C THR A 682 -25.90 -16.36 -1.84
N VAL A 683 -26.81 -15.66 -1.15
CA VAL A 683 -26.54 -14.34 -0.57
C VAL A 683 -26.23 -14.52 0.91
N MET A 684 -25.12 -13.89 1.37
CA MET A 684 -24.72 -13.87 2.76
C MET A 684 -24.74 -12.43 3.27
N ASP A 685 -25.46 -12.22 4.35
CA ASP A 685 -25.56 -10.93 5.03
C ASP A 685 -24.53 -10.86 6.17
N PRO A 686 -23.49 -10.02 6.07
CA PRO A 686 -22.45 -9.95 7.08
C PRO A 686 -22.91 -9.29 8.38
N TYR A 687 -24.03 -8.54 8.39
CA TYR A 687 -24.55 -7.89 9.59
C TYR A 687 -25.25 -8.87 10.52
N THR A 688 -26.04 -9.77 9.94
CA THR A 688 -26.83 -10.76 10.70
C THR A 688 -26.20 -12.16 10.69
N GLY A 689 -25.24 -12.42 9.79
CA GLY A 689 -24.73 -13.77 9.54
C GLY A 689 -25.70 -14.67 8.78
N SER A 690 -26.85 -14.15 8.32
CA SER A 690 -27.84 -14.95 7.61
C SER A 690 -27.35 -15.34 6.21
N VAL A 691 -27.78 -16.53 5.78
CA VAL A 691 -27.42 -17.10 4.47
C VAL A 691 -28.70 -17.56 3.79
N SER A 692 -28.96 -17.07 2.58
CA SER A 692 -30.16 -17.40 1.81
C SER A 692 -29.82 -17.75 0.37
N LYS A 693 -30.61 -18.63 -0.25
CA LYS A 693 -30.50 -18.92 -1.68
C LYS A 693 -31.11 -17.79 -2.49
N ILE A 694 -30.57 -17.59 -3.68
CA ILE A 694 -31.13 -16.69 -4.69
C ILE A 694 -31.39 -17.46 -5.98
N ASP A 695 -32.56 -17.23 -6.59
CA ASP A 695 -32.86 -17.82 -7.90
C ASP A 695 -32.10 -17.14 -9.00
N ALA A 696 -31.45 -17.92 -9.87
CA ALA A 696 -30.71 -17.44 -11.01
C ALA A 696 -31.15 -18.15 -12.30
N VAL A 697 -31.14 -17.40 -13.39
CA VAL A 697 -31.30 -17.94 -14.75
C VAL A 697 -29.91 -18.24 -15.28
N CYS A 698 -29.72 -19.49 -15.74
CA CYS A 698 -28.45 -19.90 -16.36
C CYS A 698 -28.60 -19.90 -17.88
N ASP A 699 -27.69 -19.23 -18.56
CA ASP A 699 -27.57 -19.23 -20.02
C ASP A 699 -26.08 -19.31 -20.44
N ASP A 700 -25.80 -19.21 -21.74
CA ASP A 700 -24.44 -19.21 -22.28
C ASP A 700 -23.62 -17.99 -21.80
N GLY A 701 -24.27 -16.97 -21.24
CA GLY A 701 -23.66 -15.76 -20.69
C GLY A 701 -23.21 -15.91 -19.24
N GLY A 702 -23.69 -16.92 -18.51
CA GLY A 702 -23.43 -17.13 -17.09
C GLY A 702 -24.70 -17.32 -16.25
N GLN A 703 -24.62 -16.98 -14.96
CA GLN A 703 -25.76 -16.98 -14.03
C GLN A 703 -26.27 -15.56 -13.79
N SER A 704 -27.47 -15.26 -14.27
CA SER A 704 -28.12 -13.95 -14.13
C SER A 704 -29.17 -13.97 -13.04
N PHE A 705 -29.20 -12.95 -12.18
CA PHE A 705 -30.16 -12.81 -11.08
C PHE A 705 -30.41 -11.34 -10.73
N SER A 706 -31.54 -11.07 -10.07
CA SER A 706 -31.83 -9.75 -9.52
C SER A 706 -31.48 -9.68 -8.04
N LEU A 707 -30.78 -8.62 -7.65
CA LEU A 707 -30.40 -8.34 -6.27
C LEU A 707 -30.83 -6.92 -5.87
N SER A 708 -31.37 -6.75 -4.66
CA SER A 708 -31.61 -5.44 -4.07
C SER A 708 -30.64 -5.25 -2.90
N VAL A 709 -29.75 -4.27 -3.03
CA VAL A 709 -28.80 -3.91 -1.96
C VAL A 709 -29.34 -2.67 -1.25
N PRO A 710 -29.64 -2.75 0.07
CA PRO A 710 -30.16 -1.62 0.84
C PRO A 710 -29.19 -0.42 0.88
N PRO A 711 -29.67 0.79 1.28
CA PRO A 711 -28.82 1.97 1.43
C PRO A 711 -27.66 1.72 2.39
N ASN A 712 -26.47 2.16 2.05
CA ASN A 712 -25.27 2.05 2.91
C ASN A 712 -25.08 0.62 3.49
N ARG A 713 -25.30 -0.41 2.67
CA ARG A 713 -25.16 -1.82 3.05
C ARG A 713 -24.36 -2.62 2.04
N SER A 714 -23.93 -3.78 2.49
CA SER A 714 -23.15 -4.73 1.71
C SER A 714 -23.68 -6.15 1.88
N CYS A 715 -23.32 -7.02 0.94
CA CYS A 715 -23.57 -8.44 1.02
C CYS A 715 -22.55 -9.23 0.18
N PHE A 716 -22.45 -10.52 0.45
CA PHE A 716 -21.76 -11.44 -0.45
C PHE A 716 -22.77 -12.15 -1.36
N VAL A 717 -22.37 -12.35 -2.60
CA VAL A 717 -22.97 -13.33 -3.51
C VAL A 717 -21.95 -14.42 -3.74
N VAL A 718 -22.34 -15.67 -3.47
CA VAL A 718 -21.44 -16.82 -3.48
C VAL A 718 -21.97 -17.89 -4.43
N SER A 719 -21.08 -18.39 -5.30
CA SER A 719 -21.29 -19.57 -6.14
C SER A 719 -20.38 -20.69 -5.69
N GLY A 720 -20.92 -21.87 -5.41
CA GLY A 720 -20.12 -23.01 -4.97
C GLY A 720 -19.71 -22.95 -3.48
N GLU A 721 -18.57 -23.53 -3.15
CA GLU A 721 -18.09 -23.74 -1.78
C GLU A 721 -16.83 -22.92 -1.48
N ILE A 722 -16.93 -21.96 -0.52
CA ILE A 722 -15.84 -21.06 -0.13
C ILE A 722 -15.20 -21.40 1.23
N TYR A 723 -15.80 -22.34 1.98
CA TYR A 723 -15.28 -22.89 3.22
C TYR A 723 -14.96 -24.38 2.98
N GLY A 724 -13.83 -24.67 2.34
CA GLY A 724 -13.31 -26.04 2.20
C GLY A 724 -12.57 -26.48 3.46
N GLU A 725 -12.27 -27.79 3.56
CA GLU A 725 -11.61 -28.43 4.69
C GLU A 725 -10.43 -27.62 5.26
N LYS A 726 -10.26 -27.74 6.60
CA LYS A 726 -9.23 -27.09 7.41
C LYS A 726 -7.87 -26.99 6.68
N GLN A 727 -7.45 -25.77 6.39
CA GLN A 727 -6.03 -25.43 6.20
C GLN A 727 -5.42 -24.98 7.51
#